data_cb7b1eb4f7041d47031f6f81213b0b9a
#
_entry.id   cb7b1eb4f7041d47031f6f81213b0b9a
#
_cell.length_a   1.000
_cell.length_b   1.000
_cell.length_c   1.000
_cell.angle_alpha   90.00
_cell.angle_beta   90.00
_cell.angle_gamma   90.00
#
_symmetry.space_group_name_H-M   'P 1'
#
loop_
_entity.id
_entity.type
_entity.pdbx_description
1 polymer ?
#
loop_
_entity_poly.entity_id
_entity_poly.type
_entity_poly.pdbx_seq_one_letter_code
_entity_poly.pdbx_strand_id
1 'polypeptide(L)'
;MKALYYNETNEKFLWPPPFGLSLRHHPFMGTKRKAKPAVDFKKTKPKLGKGKQPASNATDTSFKAKAIAMPQQSIMLDRSQTATTRRRQTLNDLIQQTHHPSSGARKDAVMGMLELVTTYQGFLEQNTTSLINTALPLIGDDDVHVRAAIARYFTNLLASIPDDTFAPYASSMLLMTSSAMSHISMFVRIDALQILSLLLDKVPSIATQDWESALDAKHSSDSHGQRILQAFFAMLGVAAGAQRARSGLVATSLSTTSVNLSASQRLTVLRSLYKFLCQAMRDSQSHGMPLWCFQSAFASPSDLEQFEQLFHHSSLEAHPWTIAHVPGASTHVVFENLMSAARVDQSVDAAPESIHERLAHVLHASLLSTLLDSLPAALAPDGSSSEVHADLVMHLLRIYLLLWRRIITLHIKSRATQGTNDVPIKSITQLEQLLAHLGPYFTGSIDGPHVRLELHVIYCELVSLCTMAAHERAPSKHLPSVLAFLQTLLTQNHAALTHNLYQALLPTFWLVLSTPIDGNVDILFALLAHFDTVQNRALHMVAFHFLARIAMLPTFRSLQVQVLPLYTPSLRAAWHTWILSLPRLLWQSATYAVSSRTSSSSEEEARAALTLAQHILEFLHCTLLPARHPLFEHEALVTELAPRVAPLFHVHHPKRGIVPGPYRKLPVPTQRMAEAVVQLIPISPLR
;
A
#
# COMPACT_ATOMS: atom_id res chain seq x y z
N MET A 1 29.64 8.80 -25.61
CA MET A 1 31.11 8.78 -25.47
C MET A 1 31.45 7.79 -24.38
N LYS A 2 32.12 6.69 -24.81
CA LYS A 2 33.32 6.01 -24.24
C LYS A 2 33.31 5.84 -22.70
N ALA A 3 33.61 4.74 -22.09
CA ALA A 3 34.21 3.45 -22.49
C ALA A 3 34.28 2.56 -21.23
N LEU A 4 34.05 1.27 -21.40
CA LEU A 4 34.86 0.15 -20.92
C LEU A 4 35.54 0.24 -19.53
N TYR A 5 35.24 -0.74 -18.66
CA TYR A 5 36.32 -1.60 -18.14
C TYR A 5 35.75 -2.97 -17.71
N TYR A 6 36.24 -3.97 -18.38
CA TYR A 6 36.28 -5.39 -18.02
C TYR A 6 37.32 -5.57 -16.90
N ASN A 7 37.03 -6.40 -15.93
CA ASN A 7 38.08 -7.10 -15.20
C ASN A 7 37.60 -8.50 -14.79
N GLU A 8 38.15 -9.47 -15.48
CA GLU A 8 38.20 -10.88 -15.10
C GLU A 8 39.16 -11.05 -13.92
N THR A 9 38.74 -11.69 -12.87
CA THR A 9 39.64 -12.44 -11.99
C THR A 9 39.03 -13.80 -11.68
N ASN A 10 39.62 -14.79 -12.35
CA ASN A 10 39.54 -16.22 -12.07
C ASN A 10 40.13 -16.51 -10.69
N GLU A 11 39.33 -16.90 -9.71
CA GLU A 11 39.80 -17.62 -8.54
C GLU A 11 39.12 -18.97 -8.46
N LYS A 12 39.92 -20.01 -8.71
CA LYS A 12 39.61 -21.42 -8.48
C LYS A 12 39.59 -21.69 -6.99
N PHE A 13 38.43 -21.92 -6.39
CA PHE A 13 38.34 -22.51 -5.05
C PHE A 13 38.47 -24.03 -5.16
N LEU A 14 39.57 -24.55 -4.62
CA LEU A 14 39.83 -25.96 -4.35
C LEU A 14 39.10 -26.37 -3.07
N TRP A 15 38.30 -27.43 -3.15
CA TRP A 15 37.73 -28.13 -1.99
C TRP A 15 38.77 -29.13 -1.44
N PRO A 16 38.93 -29.28 -0.09
CA PRO A 16 39.71 -30.35 0.48
C PRO A 16 38.88 -31.64 0.60
N PRO A 17 39.48 -32.83 0.47
CA PRO A 17 38.82 -34.11 0.61
C PRO A 17 38.71 -34.57 2.07
N PRO A 18 37.77 -35.42 2.42
CA PRO A 18 37.68 -36.04 3.78
C PRO A 18 38.67 -37.19 3.96
N PHE A 19 39.15 -37.28 5.18
CA PHE A 19 39.98 -38.31 5.78
C PHE A 19 39.57 -39.78 5.42
N GLY A 20 40.38 -40.61 5.02
CA GLY A 20 41.48 -41.36 5.51
C GLY A 20 41.09 -42.81 5.88
N LEU A 21 41.60 -43.77 5.16
CA LEU A 21 41.97 -45.12 5.69
C LEU A 21 43.11 -45.66 4.85
N SER A 22 44.20 -45.95 5.54
CA SER A 22 45.42 -46.59 5.14
C SER A 22 45.25 -48.05 4.71
N LEU A 23 45.81 -48.44 3.59
CA LEU A 23 46.39 -49.78 3.41
C LEU A 23 47.47 -49.78 2.33
N ARG A 24 48.55 -50.49 2.64
CA ARG A 24 49.91 -50.60 2.10
C ARG A 24 50.03 -51.11 0.67
N HIS A 25 51.05 -50.53 0.00
CA HIS A 25 52.04 -51.11 -0.90
C HIS A 25 51.70 -52.17 -1.95
N HIS A 26 51.95 -51.87 -3.24
CA HIS A 26 53.11 -52.32 -3.99
C HIS A 26 53.22 -51.61 -5.35
N PRO A 27 54.47 -51.39 -5.87
CA PRO A 27 54.69 -50.64 -7.09
C PRO A 27 54.65 -51.56 -8.31
N PHE A 28 53.80 -51.28 -9.27
CA PHE A 28 53.96 -51.86 -10.60
C PHE A 28 54.18 -50.72 -11.61
N MET A 29 55.40 -50.72 -12.19
CA MET A 29 55.73 -49.92 -13.36
C MET A 29 54.81 -50.30 -14.53
N GLY A 30 53.90 -49.42 -14.88
CA GLY A 30 53.05 -49.54 -16.07
C GLY A 30 53.54 -48.57 -17.15
N THR A 31 54.12 -49.10 -18.20
CA THR A 31 54.49 -48.41 -19.43
C THR A 31 53.37 -47.55 -19.97
N LYS A 32 53.64 -46.25 -20.29
CA LYS A 32 52.75 -45.32 -20.98
C LYS A 32 52.30 -45.91 -22.32
N ARG A 33 51.06 -46.42 -22.38
CA ARG A 33 50.41 -46.74 -23.65
C ARG A 33 50.02 -45.45 -24.36
N LYS A 34 50.55 -45.20 -25.53
CA LYS A 34 50.11 -44.15 -26.45
C LYS A 34 48.62 -44.34 -26.72
N ALA A 35 47.83 -43.29 -26.53
CA ALA A 35 46.44 -43.25 -26.93
C ALA A 35 46.31 -43.51 -28.42
N LYS A 36 45.61 -44.54 -28.82
CA LYS A 36 45.27 -44.79 -30.22
C LYS A 36 44.24 -43.79 -30.67
N PRO A 37 44.34 -43.22 -31.88
CA PRO A 37 43.32 -42.32 -32.42
C PRO A 37 41.98 -43.04 -32.42
N ALA A 38 40.91 -42.30 -32.13
CA ALA A 38 39.53 -42.80 -32.14
C ALA A 38 39.22 -43.26 -33.58
N VAL A 39 38.94 -44.51 -33.76
CA VAL A 39 38.51 -45.09 -35.05
C VAL A 39 36.98 -45.01 -35.06
N ASP A 40 36.44 -44.32 -36.07
CA ASP A 40 34.99 -44.13 -36.25
C ASP A 40 34.16 -45.39 -36.31
N PHE A 41 34.81 -46.51 -36.68
CA PHE A 41 34.16 -47.82 -36.70
C PHE A 41 34.92 -48.80 -35.83
N LYS A 42 34.36 -49.11 -34.64
CA LYS A 42 34.86 -50.24 -33.84
C LYS A 42 34.42 -51.56 -34.48
N LYS A 43 35.37 -52.28 -35.09
CA LYS A 43 35.14 -53.66 -35.43
C LYS A 43 34.88 -54.48 -34.18
N THR A 44 33.63 -54.83 -33.92
CA THR A 44 33.29 -55.80 -32.87
C THR A 44 33.71 -57.17 -33.35
N LYS A 45 34.68 -57.76 -32.65
CA LYS A 45 35.01 -59.19 -32.87
C LYS A 45 33.83 -60.00 -32.37
N PRO A 46 33.21 -60.82 -33.23
CA PRO A 46 32.16 -61.75 -32.81
C PRO A 46 32.72 -62.68 -31.74
N LYS A 47 32.10 -62.70 -30.57
CA LYS A 47 32.38 -63.74 -29.54
C LYS A 47 31.82 -65.07 -30.06
N LEU A 48 32.70 -65.99 -30.38
CA LEU A 48 32.33 -67.38 -30.63
C LEU A 48 31.76 -67.99 -29.31
N GLY A 49 30.48 -68.12 -29.22
CA GLY A 49 29.82 -68.68 -28.08
C GLY A 49 28.29 -68.79 -28.27
N LYS A 50 27.83 -69.99 -28.43
CA LYS A 50 26.47 -70.50 -28.17
C LYS A 50 25.28 -69.76 -28.78
N GLY A 51 25.37 -69.14 -29.90
CA GLY A 51 24.24 -68.64 -30.65
C GLY A 51 24.35 -69.07 -32.10
N LYS A 52 23.31 -69.60 -32.74
CA LYS A 52 23.30 -69.82 -34.20
C LYS A 52 23.62 -68.49 -34.84
N GLN A 53 24.72 -68.43 -35.61
CA GLN A 53 24.99 -67.28 -36.49
C GLN A 53 23.83 -67.15 -37.48
N PRO A 54 23.27 -65.95 -37.60
CA PRO A 54 22.28 -65.70 -38.65
C PRO A 54 22.97 -65.92 -40.01
N ALA A 55 22.26 -66.50 -40.96
CA ALA A 55 22.74 -66.71 -42.31
C ALA A 55 23.29 -65.41 -42.89
N SER A 56 24.37 -65.48 -43.67
CA SER A 56 25.08 -64.30 -44.23
C SER A 56 24.19 -63.39 -45.10
N ASN A 57 22.99 -63.85 -45.45
CA ASN A 57 21.99 -63.12 -46.22
C ASN A 57 20.79 -62.69 -45.34
N ALA A 58 20.88 -62.82 -44.02
CA ALA A 58 19.82 -62.34 -43.10
C ALA A 58 19.91 -60.82 -43.00
N THR A 59 18.91 -60.16 -43.50
CA THR A 59 18.73 -58.70 -43.31
C THR A 59 18.28 -58.47 -41.87
N ASP A 60 19.03 -57.65 -41.13
CA ASP A 60 18.61 -57.22 -39.80
C ASP A 60 17.43 -56.25 -39.92
N THR A 61 16.25 -56.76 -39.60
CA THR A 61 14.99 -56.00 -39.60
C THR A 61 14.67 -55.38 -38.23
N SER A 62 15.55 -55.57 -37.25
CA SER A 62 15.39 -54.99 -35.94
C SER A 62 15.88 -53.53 -35.88
N PHE A 63 15.15 -52.61 -36.47
CA PHE A 63 15.39 -51.18 -36.28
C PHE A 63 14.33 -50.60 -35.34
N LYS A 64 14.80 -49.85 -34.37
CA LYS A 64 13.92 -48.96 -33.56
C LYS A 64 13.64 -47.71 -34.39
N ALA A 65 12.48 -47.66 -35.03
CA ALA A 65 12.02 -46.44 -35.60
C ALA A 65 11.82 -45.39 -34.47
N LYS A 66 12.65 -44.38 -34.45
CA LYS A 66 12.32 -43.17 -33.67
C LYS A 66 11.29 -42.41 -34.47
N ALA A 67 10.03 -42.51 -34.10
CA ALA A 67 9.04 -41.59 -34.59
C ALA A 67 9.43 -40.19 -34.17
N ILE A 68 9.97 -39.39 -35.05
CA ILE A 68 10.06 -37.95 -34.86
C ILE A 68 8.64 -37.45 -35.09
N ALA A 69 7.89 -37.25 -34.01
CA ALA A 69 6.65 -36.51 -34.07
C ALA A 69 7.03 -35.07 -34.42
N MET A 70 7.05 -34.77 -35.69
CA MET A 70 7.11 -33.38 -36.15
C MET A 70 5.76 -32.75 -35.82
N PRO A 71 5.69 -31.74 -34.93
CA PRO A 71 4.43 -31.09 -34.67
C PRO A 71 3.89 -30.53 -35.96
N GLN A 72 2.80 -31.10 -36.42
CA GLN A 72 1.90 -30.61 -37.46
C GLN A 72 2.55 -30.06 -38.76
N GLN A 73 3.28 -30.86 -39.47
CA GLN A 73 3.57 -30.64 -40.87
C GLN A 73 2.46 -31.23 -41.78
N SER A 74 1.21 -30.88 -41.52
CA SER A 74 0.18 -31.14 -42.49
C SER A 74 0.22 -30.05 -43.55
N ILE A 75 0.59 -30.41 -44.78
CA ILE A 75 0.56 -29.54 -45.94
C ILE A 75 -0.87 -29.03 -46.23
N MET A 76 -1.88 -29.72 -45.68
CA MET A 76 -3.31 -29.37 -45.85
C MET A 76 -3.84 -28.33 -44.82
N LEU A 77 -3.11 -27.99 -43.77
CA LEU A 77 -3.53 -26.94 -42.87
C LEU A 77 -3.02 -25.60 -43.39
N ASP A 78 -3.93 -24.82 -43.95
CA ASP A 78 -3.64 -23.44 -44.33
C ASP A 78 -3.43 -22.60 -43.05
N ARG A 79 -2.16 -22.39 -42.71
CA ARG A 79 -1.74 -21.59 -41.56
C ARG A 79 -1.82 -20.08 -41.83
N SER A 80 -2.17 -19.66 -43.03
CA SER A 80 -2.25 -18.23 -43.39
C SER A 80 -3.35 -17.50 -42.62
N GLN A 81 -4.38 -18.21 -42.15
CA GLN A 81 -5.50 -17.65 -41.38
C GLN A 81 -5.36 -17.83 -39.86
N THR A 82 -4.35 -18.56 -39.38
CA THR A 82 -4.14 -18.78 -37.95
C THR A 82 -3.13 -17.80 -37.40
N ALA A 83 -3.40 -17.26 -36.19
CA ALA A 83 -2.43 -16.43 -35.47
C ALA A 83 -1.16 -17.25 -35.19
N THR A 84 -0.01 -16.78 -35.69
CA THR A 84 1.29 -17.45 -35.54
C THR A 84 2.35 -16.46 -35.08
N THR A 85 3.33 -16.94 -34.27
CA THR A 85 4.52 -16.18 -33.91
C THR A 85 5.41 -15.95 -35.15
N ARG A 86 6.43 -15.07 -35.02
CA ARG A 86 7.47 -14.88 -36.06
C ARG A 86 8.17 -16.19 -36.45
N ARG A 87 8.21 -17.16 -35.53
CA ARG A 87 8.74 -18.52 -35.76
C ARG A 87 7.69 -19.45 -36.39
N ARG A 88 6.52 -18.94 -36.82
CA ARG A 88 5.39 -19.70 -37.37
C ARG A 88 4.82 -20.77 -36.45
N GLN A 89 4.89 -20.56 -35.15
CA GLN A 89 4.30 -21.44 -34.14
C GLN A 89 2.89 -21.00 -33.82
N THR A 90 1.97 -21.93 -33.76
CA THR A 90 0.58 -21.72 -33.34
C THR A 90 0.47 -21.78 -31.81
N LEU A 91 -0.66 -21.35 -31.24
CA LEU A 91 -0.93 -21.48 -29.81
C LEU A 91 -0.79 -22.93 -29.32
N ASN A 92 -1.30 -23.90 -30.10
CA ASN A 92 -1.22 -25.31 -29.73
C ASN A 92 0.24 -25.82 -29.70
N ASP A 93 1.08 -25.38 -30.63
CA ASP A 93 2.50 -25.71 -30.61
C ASP A 93 3.20 -25.14 -29.35
N LEU A 94 2.84 -23.92 -28.98
CA LEU A 94 3.37 -23.27 -27.76
C LEU A 94 2.89 -23.96 -26.49
N ILE A 95 1.61 -24.36 -26.41
CA ILE A 95 1.05 -25.14 -25.29
C ILE A 95 1.83 -26.43 -25.09
N GLN A 96 2.13 -27.17 -26.16
CA GLN A 96 2.96 -28.37 -26.06
C GLN A 96 4.38 -28.09 -25.59
N GLN A 97 4.96 -26.96 -26.03
CA GLN A 97 6.31 -26.56 -25.62
C GLN A 97 6.42 -26.13 -24.17
N THR A 98 5.34 -25.67 -23.52
CA THR A 98 5.36 -25.35 -22.08
C THR A 98 5.64 -26.58 -21.19
N HIS A 99 5.37 -27.79 -21.67
CA HIS A 99 5.67 -29.06 -20.99
C HIS A 99 7.01 -29.67 -21.37
N HIS A 100 7.82 -28.96 -22.18
CA HIS A 100 9.10 -29.49 -22.65
C HIS A 100 10.11 -29.60 -21.49
N PRO A 101 10.94 -30.68 -21.41
CA PRO A 101 11.93 -30.83 -20.35
C PRO A 101 13.00 -29.73 -20.33
N SER A 102 13.32 -29.12 -21.47
CA SER A 102 14.27 -28.01 -21.55
C SER A 102 13.62 -26.70 -21.09
N SER A 103 14.21 -26.02 -20.11
CA SER A 103 13.77 -24.70 -19.61
C SER A 103 13.79 -23.62 -20.71
N GLY A 104 14.77 -23.68 -21.62
CA GLY A 104 14.82 -22.76 -22.76
C GLY A 104 13.60 -22.87 -23.66
N ALA A 105 13.12 -24.09 -23.95
CA ALA A 105 11.92 -24.31 -24.75
C ALA A 105 10.67 -23.78 -24.00
N ARG A 106 10.55 -24.05 -22.71
CA ARG A 106 9.43 -23.51 -21.87
C ARG A 106 9.41 -21.98 -21.87
N LYS A 107 10.60 -21.36 -21.67
CA LYS A 107 10.73 -19.90 -21.73
C LYS A 107 10.31 -19.35 -23.10
N ASP A 108 10.82 -19.95 -24.19
CA ASP A 108 10.50 -19.52 -25.55
C ASP A 108 8.99 -19.68 -25.84
N ALA A 109 8.35 -20.73 -25.32
CA ALA A 109 6.90 -20.91 -25.41
C ALA A 109 6.12 -19.78 -24.72
N VAL A 110 6.50 -19.40 -23.50
CA VAL A 110 5.88 -18.29 -22.76
C VAL A 110 6.03 -16.97 -23.52
N MET A 111 7.24 -16.71 -24.04
CA MET A 111 7.48 -15.50 -24.83
C MET A 111 6.72 -15.49 -26.14
N GLY A 112 6.54 -16.66 -26.77
CA GLY A 112 5.70 -16.83 -27.95
C GLY A 112 4.22 -16.57 -27.67
N MET A 113 3.68 -17.05 -26.54
CA MET A 113 2.32 -16.73 -26.11
C MET A 113 2.13 -15.22 -25.91
N LEU A 114 3.12 -14.55 -25.27
CA LEU A 114 3.08 -13.10 -25.12
C LEU A 114 3.09 -12.37 -26.47
N GLU A 115 3.90 -12.84 -27.42
CA GLU A 115 3.96 -12.30 -28.78
C GLU A 115 2.60 -12.41 -29.48
N LEU A 116 1.91 -13.54 -29.38
CA LEU A 116 0.57 -13.73 -29.97
C LEU A 116 -0.45 -12.74 -29.37
N VAL A 117 -0.46 -12.59 -28.04
CA VAL A 117 -1.38 -11.67 -27.35
C VAL A 117 -1.12 -10.22 -27.72
N THR A 118 0.14 -9.83 -27.91
CA THR A 118 0.49 -8.43 -28.23
C THR A 118 0.35 -8.10 -29.72
N THR A 119 0.45 -9.08 -30.60
CA THR A 119 0.44 -8.86 -32.05
C THR A 119 -0.97 -8.89 -32.61
N TYR A 120 -1.85 -9.78 -32.15
CA TYR A 120 -3.17 -10.00 -32.72
C TYR A 120 -4.27 -9.44 -31.83
N GLN A 121 -5.00 -8.44 -32.33
CA GLN A 121 -6.16 -7.88 -31.63
C GLN A 121 -7.29 -8.93 -31.55
N GLY A 122 -7.97 -9.03 -30.40
CA GLY A 122 -9.04 -10.00 -30.17
C GLY A 122 -8.59 -11.45 -29.93
N PHE A 123 -7.29 -11.75 -30.08
CA PHE A 123 -6.75 -13.09 -29.80
C PHE A 123 -6.89 -13.48 -28.33
N LEU A 124 -6.71 -12.51 -27.46
CA LEU A 124 -6.83 -12.67 -26.01
C LEU A 124 -8.24 -13.11 -25.63
N GLU A 125 -9.27 -12.44 -26.11
CA GLU A 125 -10.68 -12.71 -25.77
C GLU A 125 -11.10 -14.14 -26.12
N GLN A 126 -10.63 -14.64 -27.25
CA GLN A 126 -10.96 -15.99 -27.74
C GLN A 126 -10.20 -17.10 -27.01
N ASN A 127 -9.00 -16.82 -26.48
CA ASN A 127 -8.08 -17.82 -25.96
C ASN A 127 -7.74 -17.66 -24.48
N THR A 128 -8.40 -16.76 -23.74
CA THR A 128 -8.09 -16.41 -22.33
C THR A 128 -7.92 -17.64 -21.45
N THR A 129 -8.84 -18.60 -21.52
CA THR A 129 -8.81 -19.83 -20.73
C THR A 129 -7.56 -20.67 -21.00
N SER A 130 -7.22 -20.88 -22.26
CA SER A 130 -6.06 -21.67 -22.65
C SER A 130 -4.76 -20.97 -22.28
N LEU A 131 -4.69 -19.66 -22.47
CA LEU A 131 -3.52 -18.83 -22.13
C LEU A 131 -3.22 -18.82 -20.62
N ILE A 132 -4.26 -18.65 -19.78
CA ILE A 132 -4.09 -18.66 -18.34
C ILE A 132 -3.74 -20.06 -17.84
N ASN A 133 -4.56 -21.07 -18.16
CA ASN A 133 -4.38 -22.42 -17.62
C ASN A 133 -3.04 -23.05 -18.00
N THR A 134 -2.55 -22.79 -19.20
CA THR A 134 -1.23 -23.29 -19.65
C THR A 134 -0.07 -22.65 -18.88
N ALA A 135 -0.21 -21.37 -18.51
CA ALA A 135 0.83 -20.62 -17.81
C ALA A 135 0.87 -20.91 -16.30
N LEU A 136 -0.25 -21.32 -15.69
CA LEU A 136 -0.35 -21.53 -14.23
C LEU A 136 0.73 -22.46 -13.64
N PRO A 137 0.99 -23.65 -14.20
CA PRO A 137 2.00 -24.57 -13.63
C PRO A 137 3.41 -23.99 -13.63
N LEU A 138 3.71 -23.06 -14.55
CA LEU A 138 5.04 -22.47 -14.71
C LEU A 138 5.34 -21.38 -13.67
N ILE A 139 4.37 -21.00 -12.83
CA ILE A 139 4.59 -20.07 -11.69
C ILE A 139 5.62 -20.66 -10.71
N GLY A 140 5.57 -21.96 -10.47
CA GLY A 140 6.51 -22.68 -9.62
C GLY A 140 7.64 -23.40 -10.34
N ASP A 141 7.97 -23.00 -11.57
CA ASP A 141 9.03 -23.65 -12.37
C ASP A 141 10.40 -23.55 -11.66
N ASP A 142 11.21 -24.61 -11.77
CA ASP A 142 12.54 -24.64 -11.16
C ASP A 142 13.51 -23.62 -11.75
N ASP A 143 13.38 -23.31 -13.04
CA ASP A 143 14.26 -22.39 -13.76
C ASP A 143 13.87 -20.92 -13.56
N VAL A 144 14.83 -20.10 -13.12
CA VAL A 144 14.63 -18.67 -12.85
C VAL A 144 14.23 -17.88 -14.10
N HIS A 145 14.74 -18.26 -15.28
CA HIS A 145 14.43 -17.55 -16.52
C HIS A 145 13.01 -17.83 -17.02
N VAL A 146 12.48 -19.03 -16.73
CA VAL A 146 11.09 -19.37 -16.99
C VAL A 146 10.18 -18.57 -16.07
N ARG A 147 10.48 -18.52 -14.76
CA ARG A 147 9.71 -17.72 -13.80
C ARG A 147 9.70 -16.24 -14.12
N ALA A 148 10.85 -15.67 -14.52
CA ALA A 148 10.94 -14.27 -14.96
C ALA A 148 10.10 -14.01 -16.24
N ALA A 149 10.09 -14.95 -17.18
CA ALA A 149 9.25 -14.86 -18.38
C ALA A 149 7.76 -14.92 -18.02
N ILE A 150 7.36 -15.79 -17.08
CA ILE A 150 5.99 -15.91 -16.57
C ILE A 150 5.55 -14.62 -15.85
N ALA A 151 6.39 -14.04 -15.01
CA ALA A 151 6.08 -12.77 -14.35
C ALA A 151 5.80 -11.67 -15.37
N ARG A 152 6.66 -11.54 -16.39
CA ARG A 152 6.46 -10.59 -17.49
C ARG A 152 5.19 -10.91 -18.31
N TYR A 153 4.94 -12.17 -18.56
CA TYR A 153 3.75 -12.61 -19.27
C TYR A 153 2.47 -12.20 -18.54
N PHE A 154 2.35 -12.52 -17.24
CA PHE A 154 1.18 -12.16 -16.47
C PHE A 154 1.04 -10.64 -16.25
N THR A 155 2.14 -9.90 -16.15
CA THR A 155 2.08 -8.43 -16.08
C THR A 155 1.34 -7.85 -17.29
N ASN A 156 1.69 -8.30 -18.50
CA ASN A 156 1.05 -7.81 -19.71
C ASN A 156 -0.38 -8.38 -19.90
N LEU A 157 -0.56 -9.67 -19.60
CA LEU A 157 -1.84 -10.34 -19.73
C LEU A 157 -2.92 -9.72 -18.84
N LEU A 158 -2.61 -9.56 -17.54
CA LEU A 158 -3.55 -9.02 -16.55
C LEU A 158 -3.86 -7.53 -16.78
N ALA A 159 -2.92 -6.77 -17.34
CA ALA A 159 -3.18 -5.39 -17.73
C ALA A 159 -4.19 -5.29 -18.89
N SER A 160 -4.26 -6.33 -19.75
CA SER A 160 -5.13 -6.33 -20.93
C SER A 160 -6.51 -6.96 -20.69
N ILE A 161 -6.70 -7.73 -19.63
CA ILE A 161 -7.97 -8.41 -19.32
C ILE A 161 -8.80 -7.52 -18.37
N PRO A 162 -10.11 -7.28 -18.63
CA PRO A 162 -11.02 -6.64 -17.67
C PRO A 162 -11.17 -7.48 -16.39
N ASP A 163 -11.47 -6.82 -15.26
CA ASP A 163 -11.56 -7.48 -13.95
C ASP A 163 -12.65 -8.55 -13.90
N ASP A 164 -13.82 -8.26 -14.46
CA ASP A 164 -14.95 -9.19 -14.52
C ASP A 164 -14.63 -10.47 -15.31
N THR A 165 -13.88 -10.33 -16.39
CA THR A 165 -13.46 -11.46 -17.25
C THR A 165 -12.38 -12.31 -16.57
N PHE A 166 -11.57 -11.70 -15.71
CA PHE A 166 -10.51 -12.38 -14.97
C PHE A 166 -11.02 -13.13 -13.72
N ALA A 167 -12.09 -12.65 -13.08
CA ALA A 167 -12.60 -13.17 -11.81
C ALA A 167 -12.71 -14.72 -11.73
N PRO A 168 -13.19 -15.45 -12.77
CA PRO A 168 -13.27 -16.92 -12.74
C PRO A 168 -11.92 -17.64 -12.61
N TYR A 169 -10.82 -17.02 -13.04
CA TYR A 169 -9.48 -17.61 -13.02
C TYR A 169 -8.70 -17.25 -11.75
N ALA A 170 -9.19 -16.27 -10.99
CA ALA A 170 -8.51 -15.72 -9.81
C ALA A 170 -8.18 -16.78 -8.77
N SER A 171 -9.13 -17.65 -8.42
CA SER A 171 -8.93 -18.72 -7.43
C SER A 171 -7.84 -19.70 -7.82
N SER A 172 -7.83 -20.15 -9.08
CA SER A 172 -6.80 -21.08 -9.58
C SER A 172 -5.42 -20.43 -9.58
N MET A 173 -5.33 -19.18 -9.99
CA MET A 173 -4.06 -18.45 -10.01
C MET A 173 -3.55 -18.16 -8.58
N LEU A 174 -4.42 -17.79 -7.64
CA LEU A 174 -4.08 -17.61 -6.23
C LEU A 174 -3.62 -18.92 -5.59
N LEU A 175 -4.27 -20.04 -5.93
CA LEU A 175 -3.87 -21.38 -5.45
C LEU A 175 -2.45 -21.73 -5.90
N MET A 176 -2.15 -21.57 -7.21
CA MET A 176 -0.82 -21.86 -7.74
C MET A 176 0.24 -20.91 -7.17
N THR A 177 -0.11 -19.63 -7.00
CA THR A 177 0.80 -18.64 -6.40
C THR A 177 1.08 -18.98 -4.93
N SER A 178 0.07 -19.32 -4.13
CA SER A 178 0.26 -19.68 -2.72
C SER A 178 1.05 -21.00 -2.58
N SER A 179 0.86 -21.96 -3.50
CA SER A 179 1.68 -23.16 -3.60
C SER A 179 3.15 -22.81 -3.89
N ALA A 180 3.41 -21.92 -4.85
CA ALA A 180 4.77 -21.45 -5.14
C ALA A 180 5.40 -20.68 -3.97
N MET A 181 4.61 -19.90 -3.20
CA MET A 181 5.07 -19.24 -1.97
C MET A 181 5.47 -20.22 -0.86
N SER A 182 4.96 -21.43 -0.87
CA SER A 182 5.30 -22.51 0.08
C SER A 182 6.35 -23.49 -0.47
N HIS A 183 6.92 -23.24 -1.65
CA HIS A 183 7.91 -24.08 -2.30
C HIS A 183 9.18 -24.26 -1.45
N ILE A 184 9.89 -25.40 -1.60
CA ILE A 184 11.14 -25.69 -0.87
C ILE A 184 12.21 -24.64 -1.18
N SER A 185 12.36 -24.27 -2.45
CA SER A 185 13.33 -23.27 -2.89
C SER A 185 12.90 -21.85 -2.53
N MET A 186 13.75 -21.12 -1.81
CA MET A 186 13.50 -19.73 -1.44
C MET A 186 13.39 -18.80 -2.67
N PHE A 187 14.13 -19.06 -3.74
CA PHE A 187 14.06 -18.27 -4.97
C PHE A 187 12.68 -18.35 -5.61
N VAL A 188 12.07 -19.54 -5.65
CA VAL A 188 10.69 -19.73 -6.15
C VAL A 188 9.70 -18.93 -5.31
N ARG A 189 9.86 -18.97 -3.96
CA ARG A 189 8.98 -18.21 -3.04
C ARG A 189 9.05 -16.70 -3.30
N ILE A 190 10.26 -16.16 -3.46
CA ILE A 190 10.47 -14.73 -3.70
C ILE A 190 9.89 -14.32 -5.07
N ASP A 191 10.12 -15.11 -6.12
CA ASP A 191 9.59 -14.81 -7.46
C ASP A 191 8.06 -14.89 -7.49
N ALA A 192 7.43 -15.80 -6.71
CA ALA A 192 5.99 -15.90 -6.56
C ALA A 192 5.34 -14.61 -5.97
N LEU A 193 6.08 -13.84 -5.16
CA LEU A 193 5.60 -12.57 -4.62
C LEU A 193 5.35 -11.51 -5.69
N GLN A 194 6.04 -11.59 -6.84
CA GLN A 194 5.76 -10.70 -7.97
C GLN A 194 4.37 -10.97 -8.54
N ILE A 195 4.03 -12.26 -8.71
CA ILE A 195 2.70 -12.66 -9.17
C ILE A 195 1.63 -12.30 -8.15
N LEU A 196 1.89 -12.54 -6.86
CA LEU A 196 0.99 -12.11 -5.78
C LEU A 196 0.73 -10.60 -5.83
N SER A 197 1.76 -9.80 -6.07
CA SER A 197 1.60 -8.34 -6.18
C SER A 197 0.64 -7.92 -7.30
N LEU A 198 0.68 -8.61 -8.45
CA LEU A 198 -0.25 -8.38 -9.56
C LEU A 198 -1.68 -8.78 -9.19
N LEU A 199 -1.84 -9.91 -8.48
CA LEU A 199 -3.16 -10.39 -8.04
C LEU A 199 -3.78 -9.49 -6.97
N LEU A 200 -2.98 -8.93 -6.08
CA LEU A 200 -3.44 -7.96 -5.08
C LEU A 200 -3.92 -6.65 -5.72
N ASP A 201 -3.38 -6.27 -6.88
CA ASP A 201 -3.90 -5.12 -7.64
C ASP A 201 -5.18 -5.45 -8.39
N LYS A 202 -5.29 -6.66 -8.93
CA LYS A 202 -6.37 -7.07 -9.83
C LYS A 202 -7.61 -7.57 -9.09
N VAL A 203 -7.42 -8.42 -8.07
CA VAL A 203 -8.49 -9.09 -7.33
C VAL A 203 -8.25 -9.06 -5.81
N PRO A 204 -8.13 -7.87 -5.22
CA PRO A 204 -7.75 -7.74 -3.80
C PRO A 204 -8.73 -8.47 -2.86
N SER A 205 -10.04 -8.38 -3.11
CA SER A 205 -11.07 -8.99 -2.25
C SER A 205 -10.96 -10.52 -2.18
N ILE A 206 -10.69 -11.19 -3.30
CA ILE A 206 -10.53 -12.66 -3.35
C ILE A 206 -9.20 -13.06 -2.73
N ALA A 207 -8.13 -12.29 -3.00
CA ALA A 207 -6.79 -12.59 -2.49
C ALA A 207 -6.67 -12.45 -0.96
N THR A 208 -7.46 -11.56 -0.36
CA THR A 208 -7.44 -11.33 1.09
C THR A 208 -8.62 -11.96 1.84
N GLN A 209 -9.45 -12.74 1.15
CA GLN A 209 -10.62 -13.38 1.76
C GLN A 209 -10.23 -14.23 2.98
N ASP A 210 -10.94 -14.04 4.11
CA ASP A 210 -10.80 -14.80 5.36
C ASP A 210 -9.35 -14.92 5.88
N TRP A 211 -8.51 -13.90 5.63
CA TRP A 211 -7.13 -13.89 6.11
C TRP A 211 -7.00 -14.05 7.63
N GLU A 212 -8.02 -13.63 8.36
CA GLU A 212 -8.11 -13.68 9.82
C GLU A 212 -8.06 -15.12 10.37
N SER A 213 -8.55 -16.07 9.58
CA SER A 213 -8.52 -17.50 9.92
C SER A 213 -7.10 -18.06 10.06
N ALA A 214 -6.08 -17.39 9.52
CA ALA A 214 -4.68 -17.78 9.73
C ALA A 214 -4.23 -17.67 11.19
N LEU A 215 -4.93 -16.86 11.99
CA LEU A 215 -4.64 -16.60 13.41
C LEU A 215 -5.53 -17.44 14.33
N ASP A 216 -6.60 -18.08 13.83
CA ASP A 216 -7.53 -18.89 14.59
C ASP A 216 -7.27 -20.38 14.41
N ALA A 217 -6.93 -21.03 15.52
CA ALA A 217 -6.74 -22.47 15.53
C ALA A 217 -8.04 -23.29 15.38
N LYS A 218 -9.20 -22.65 15.60
CA LYS A 218 -10.51 -23.32 15.64
C LYS A 218 -11.23 -23.37 14.30
N HIS A 219 -10.92 -22.44 13.41
CA HIS A 219 -11.56 -22.32 12.09
C HIS A 219 -10.50 -22.48 11.00
N SER A 220 -10.31 -23.72 10.56
CA SER A 220 -9.51 -24.01 9.37
C SER A 220 -10.41 -23.80 8.14
N SER A 221 -10.62 -22.57 7.73
CA SER A 221 -11.13 -22.28 6.39
C SER A 221 -9.94 -22.38 5.43
N ASP A 222 -10.09 -23.13 4.35
CA ASP A 222 -9.01 -23.31 3.35
C ASP A 222 -9.02 -22.15 2.35
N SER A 223 -9.08 -20.92 2.88
CA SER A 223 -9.20 -19.69 2.11
C SER A 223 -7.87 -19.20 1.53
N HIS A 224 -7.93 -18.40 0.48
CA HIS A 224 -6.72 -17.86 -0.17
C HIS A 224 -5.96 -16.90 0.75
N GLY A 225 -6.66 -16.01 1.45
CA GLY A 225 -6.03 -15.07 2.37
C GLY A 225 -5.32 -15.76 3.52
N GLN A 226 -5.91 -16.81 4.07
CA GLN A 226 -5.29 -17.65 5.10
C GLN A 226 -3.98 -18.29 4.62
N ARG A 227 -4.00 -18.94 3.45
CA ARG A 227 -2.81 -19.60 2.88
C ARG A 227 -1.68 -18.60 2.60
N ILE A 228 -2.02 -17.44 2.04
CA ILE A 228 -1.04 -16.39 1.74
C ILE A 228 -0.41 -15.86 3.03
N LEU A 229 -1.21 -15.56 4.07
CA LEU A 229 -0.68 -15.05 5.33
C LEU A 229 0.20 -16.11 6.05
N GLN A 230 -0.20 -17.38 6.03
CA GLN A 230 0.61 -18.48 6.55
C GLN A 230 1.94 -18.63 5.80
N ALA A 231 1.94 -18.45 4.47
CA ALA A 231 3.18 -18.45 3.68
C ALA A 231 4.10 -17.28 4.05
N PHE A 232 3.56 -16.09 4.33
CA PHE A 232 4.35 -14.98 4.86
C PHE A 232 4.95 -15.29 6.23
N PHE A 233 4.17 -15.91 7.15
CA PHE A 233 4.70 -16.32 8.45
C PHE A 233 5.85 -17.31 8.29
N ALA A 234 5.71 -18.30 7.41
CA ALA A 234 6.75 -19.25 7.12
C ALA A 234 8.03 -18.61 6.54
N MET A 235 7.90 -17.62 5.65
CA MET A 235 9.03 -16.88 5.09
C MET A 235 9.72 -15.99 6.12
N LEU A 236 8.97 -15.38 7.03
CA LEU A 236 9.50 -14.55 8.11
C LEU A 236 9.99 -15.35 9.32
N GLY A 237 9.85 -16.69 9.30
CA GLY A 237 10.22 -17.57 10.40
C GLY A 237 9.35 -17.40 11.65
N VAL A 238 8.15 -16.88 11.46
CA VAL A 238 7.16 -16.72 12.53
C VAL A 238 6.39 -18.04 12.66
N ALA A 239 6.49 -18.70 13.81
CA ALA A 239 5.72 -19.91 14.04
C ALA A 239 4.25 -19.53 14.27
N ALA A 240 3.38 -19.91 13.35
CA ALA A 240 1.94 -19.75 13.49
C ALA A 240 1.44 -20.43 14.77
N GLY A 241 0.85 -19.62 15.64
CA GLY A 241 0.67 -19.92 17.06
C GLY A 241 -0.43 -20.88 17.48
N ALA A 242 -0.93 -21.80 16.66
CA ALA A 242 -1.99 -22.71 17.07
C ALA A 242 -1.53 -23.83 18.04
N GLN A 243 -0.27 -24.19 18.05
CA GLN A 243 0.27 -25.25 18.95
C GLN A 243 0.80 -24.70 20.28
N ARG A 244 0.95 -23.38 20.43
CA ARG A 244 1.58 -22.75 21.60
C ARG A 244 0.65 -22.34 22.72
N ALA A 245 -0.64 -22.20 22.47
CA ALA A 245 -1.60 -21.82 23.51
C ALA A 245 -1.78 -22.90 24.61
N ARG A 246 -1.32 -24.12 24.36
CA ARG A 246 -1.42 -25.22 25.33
C ARG A 246 -0.24 -25.34 26.31
N SER A 247 0.89 -24.68 26.08
CA SER A 247 2.09 -24.87 26.89
C SER A 247 2.59 -23.65 27.67
N GLY A 248 1.88 -22.53 27.65
CA GLY A 248 2.20 -21.36 28.50
C GLY A 248 3.59 -20.70 28.32
N LEU A 249 4.44 -21.27 27.47
CA LEU A 249 5.80 -20.81 27.19
C LEU A 249 5.84 -20.11 25.83
N VAL A 250 5.83 -18.79 25.84
CA VAL A 250 6.09 -17.92 24.69
C VAL A 250 7.59 -18.00 24.37
N ALA A 251 8.05 -19.14 23.89
CA ALA A 251 9.36 -19.22 23.26
C ALA A 251 9.20 -18.88 21.78
N THR A 252 9.62 -17.71 21.36
CA THR A 252 9.80 -17.32 19.97
C THR A 252 10.90 -18.15 19.34
N SER A 253 10.61 -19.42 18.99
CA SER A 253 11.51 -20.16 18.14
C SER A 253 11.42 -19.59 16.74
N LEU A 254 12.35 -18.70 16.41
CA LEU A 254 12.62 -18.32 15.03
C LEU A 254 12.92 -19.60 14.26
N SER A 255 12.14 -19.88 13.22
CA SER A 255 12.45 -21.00 12.33
C SER A 255 13.81 -20.73 11.68
N THR A 256 14.68 -21.72 11.67
CA THR A 256 16.02 -21.63 11.04
C THR A 256 16.00 -21.22 9.57
N THR A 257 14.84 -21.31 8.91
CA THR A 257 14.66 -20.91 7.49
C THR A 257 14.64 -19.39 7.28
N SER A 258 14.29 -18.59 8.31
CA SER A 258 14.29 -17.12 8.21
C SER A 258 15.67 -16.50 8.31
N VAL A 259 16.63 -17.22 8.91
CA VAL A 259 17.99 -16.70 9.18
C VAL A 259 18.80 -16.46 7.91
N ASN A 260 18.44 -17.08 6.79
CA ASN A 260 19.23 -17.07 5.55
C ASN A 260 18.72 -16.10 4.47
N LEU A 261 17.74 -15.21 4.77
CA LEU A 261 17.28 -14.21 3.82
C LEU A 261 18.26 -13.04 3.73
N SER A 262 18.70 -12.70 2.52
CA SER A 262 19.44 -11.46 2.28
C SER A 262 18.55 -10.22 2.55
N ALA A 263 19.16 -9.06 2.79
CA ALA A 263 18.42 -7.82 3.02
C ALA A 263 17.45 -7.49 1.87
N SER A 264 17.86 -7.72 0.61
CA SER A 264 17.00 -7.50 -0.57
C SER A 264 15.82 -8.48 -0.63
N GLN A 265 16.03 -9.73 -0.25
CA GLN A 265 14.95 -10.72 -0.18
C GLN A 265 13.96 -10.39 0.95
N ARG A 266 14.46 -10.01 2.14
CA ARG A 266 13.61 -9.53 3.24
C ARG A 266 12.79 -8.32 2.83
N LEU A 267 13.40 -7.37 2.12
CA LEU A 267 12.69 -6.20 1.59
C LEU A 267 11.54 -6.60 0.65
N THR A 268 11.78 -7.57 -0.26
CA THR A 268 10.74 -8.05 -1.17
C THR A 268 9.58 -8.70 -0.42
N VAL A 269 9.87 -9.53 0.59
CA VAL A 269 8.84 -10.16 1.45
C VAL A 269 8.03 -9.10 2.20
N LEU A 270 8.69 -8.14 2.85
CA LEU A 270 8.03 -7.10 3.64
C LEU A 270 7.22 -6.14 2.75
N ARG A 271 7.72 -5.80 1.57
CA ARG A 271 6.98 -5.00 0.59
C ARG A 271 5.68 -5.68 0.15
N SER A 272 5.75 -6.98 -0.14
CA SER A 272 4.57 -7.77 -0.49
C SER A 272 3.62 -7.97 0.69
N LEU A 273 4.14 -8.21 1.90
CA LEU A 273 3.33 -8.28 3.12
C LEU A 273 2.61 -6.96 3.40
N TYR A 274 3.31 -5.83 3.31
CA TYR A 274 2.71 -4.51 3.47
C TYR A 274 1.56 -4.30 2.48
N LYS A 275 1.78 -4.63 1.19
CA LYS A 275 0.74 -4.53 0.17
C LYS A 275 -0.47 -5.43 0.48
N PHE A 276 -0.23 -6.67 0.90
CA PHE A 276 -1.29 -7.60 1.31
C PHE A 276 -2.10 -7.03 2.49
N LEU A 277 -1.42 -6.56 3.54
CA LEU A 277 -2.08 -6.00 4.73
C LEU A 277 -2.86 -4.71 4.39
N CYS A 278 -2.35 -3.86 3.51
CA CYS A 278 -3.09 -2.69 3.03
C CYS A 278 -4.40 -3.06 2.36
N GLN A 279 -4.43 -4.14 1.57
CA GLN A 279 -5.65 -4.61 0.93
C GLN A 279 -6.58 -5.35 1.92
N ALA A 280 -6.00 -6.17 2.81
CA ALA A 280 -6.74 -6.95 3.81
C ALA A 280 -7.42 -6.07 4.87
N MET A 281 -6.80 -4.93 5.23
CA MET A 281 -7.30 -4.00 6.24
C MET A 281 -7.98 -2.76 5.64
N ARG A 282 -8.25 -2.77 4.33
CA ARG A 282 -8.87 -1.64 3.64
C ARG A 282 -10.31 -1.48 4.11
N ASP A 283 -10.60 -0.38 4.78
CA ASP A 283 -11.98 0.03 5.03
C ASP A 283 -12.60 0.51 3.70
N SER A 284 -13.77 0.01 3.37
CA SER A 284 -14.50 0.33 2.12
C SER A 284 -14.82 1.82 1.96
N GLN A 285 -14.63 2.62 3.01
CA GLN A 285 -15.05 4.02 3.06
C GLN A 285 -13.90 5.04 3.10
N SER A 286 -12.63 4.63 3.18
CA SER A 286 -11.52 5.57 3.33
C SER A 286 -10.84 5.92 2.02
N HIS A 287 -11.54 6.60 1.12
CA HIS A 287 -10.91 7.36 0.05
C HIS A 287 -10.71 8.80 0.55
N GLY A 288 -9.58 9.13 1.15
CA GLY A 288 -9.32 10.50 1.54
C GLY A 288 -8.42 10.69 2.77
N MET A 289 -8.63 11.79 3.43
CA MET A 289 -7.92 12.22 4.65
C MET A 289 -8.01 11.19 5.78
N PRO A 290 -7.00 11.06 6.64
CA PRO A 290 -7.06 10.17 7.80
C PRO A 290 -7.97 10.74 8.89
N LEU A 291 -9.28 10.71 8.66
CA LEU A 291 -10.30 11.26 9.54
C LEU A 291 -10.53 10.43 10.80
N TRP A 292 -10.00 9.22 10.83
CA TRP A 292 -10.12 8.32 11.97
C TRP A 292 -9.64 8.95 13.30
N CYS A 293 -8.68 9.88 13.23
CA CYS A 293 -8.19 10.56 14.43
C CYS A 293 -9.25 11.45 15.09
N PHE A 294 -10.17 12.04 14.31
CA PHE A 294 -11.26 12.85 14.84
C PHE A 294 -12.33 12.04 15.57
N GLN A 295 -12.39 10.72 15.37
CA GLN A 295 -13.37 9.86 16.02
C GLN A 295 -13.35 9.99 17.55
N SER A 296 -12.17 10.24 18.12
CA SER A 296 -12.03 10.46 19.58
C SER A 296 -12.74 11.70 20.10
N ALA A 297 -13.13 12.64 19.23
CA ALA A 297 -13.87 13.85 19.60
C ALA A 297 -15.38 13.62 19.69
N PHE A 298 -15.91 12.55 19.13
CA PHE A 298 -17.34 12.31 19.00
C PHE A 298 -17.80 11.14 19.86
N ALA A 299 -19.04 11.25 20.38
CA ALA A 299 -19.66 10.22 21.20
C ALA A 299 -19.94 8.93 20.43
N SER A 300 -20.27 9.06 19.15
CA SER A 300 -20.60 7.91 18.30
C SER A 300 -19.97 8.04 16.89
N PRO A 301 -19.78 6.91 16.17
CA PRO A 301 -19.35 6.96 14.77
C PRO A 301 -20.34 7.70 13.86
N SER A 302 -21.63 7.64 14.16
CA SER A 302 -22.68 8.34 13.42
C SER A 302 -22.55 9.87 13.54
N ASP A 303 -22.08 10.37 14.69
CA ASP A 303 -21.84 11.80 14.89
C ASP A 303 -20.68 12.29 14.02
N LEU A 304 -19.63 11.50 13.89
CA LEU A 304 -18.53 11.80 12.97
C LEU A 304 -19.02 11.80 11.52
N GLU A 305 -19.84 10.82 11.11
CA GLU A 305 -20.40 10.78 9.76
C GLU A 305 -21.28 12.01 9.48
N GLN A 306 -22.11 12.42 10.43
CA GLN A 306 -22.90 13.65 10.30
C GLN A 306 -22.01 14.88 10.20
N PHE A 307 -20.94 14.94 10.99
CA PHE A 307 -19.98 16.03 10.91
C PHE A 307 -19.28 16.08 9.55
N GLU A 308 -18.86 14.94 9.00
CA GLU A 308 -18.24 14.86 7.68
C GLU A 308 -19.20 15.22 6.55
N GLN A 309 -20.49 14.91 6.70
CA GLN A 309 -21.53 15.33 5.74
C GLN A 309 -21.59 16.86 5.57
N LEU A 310 -21.19 17.65 6.57
CA LEU A 310 -21.09 19.11 6.43
C LEU A 310 -20.09 19.55 5.34
N PHE A 311 -19.11 18.68 5.05
CA PHE A 311 -18.05 18.95 4.07
C PHE A 311 -18.28 18.23 2.73
N HIS A 312 -19.30 17.37 2.62
CA HIS A 312 -19.61 16.59 1.43
C HIS A 312 -20.88 17.04 0.69
N HIS A 313 -21.32 18.27 0.89
CA HIS A 313 -22.48 18.83 0.17
C HIS A 313 -22.18 19.07 -1.32
N SER A 314 -21.69 18.06 -2.02
CA SER A 314 -21.60 18.10 -3.49
C SER A 314 -22.92 17.85 -4.20
N SER A 315 -24.03 17.66 -3.49
CA SER A 315 -25.36 17.51 -4.08
C SER A 315 -26.34 18.57 -3.62
N LEU A 316 -26.12 19.81 -4.05
CA LEU A 316 -27.21 20.79 -4.19
C LEU A 316 -28.24 20.38 -5.27
N GLU A 317 -28.26 19.13 -5.69
CA GLU A 317 -29.36 18.49 -6.41
C GLU A 317 -30.47 18.00 -5.48
N ALA A 318 -30.28 18.09 -4.18
CA ALA A 318 -31.39 17.92 -3.23
C ALA A 318 -32.35 19.10 -3.40
N HIS A 319 -33.50 18.83 -3.98
CA HIS A 319 -34.63 19.74 -4.10
C HIS A 319 -34.81 20.55 -2.82
N PRO A 320 -35.16 21.85 -2.89
CA PRO A 320 -35.35 22.72 -1.73
C PRO A 320 -36.53 22.32 -0.79
N TRP A 321 -37.16 21.20 -1.05
CA TRP A 321 -38.28 20.65 -0.31
C TRP A 321 -38.01 19.28 0.34
N THR A 322 -36.83 18.73 0.29
CA THR A 322 -36.50 17.61 1.17
C THR A 322 -36.39 18.16 2.59
N ILE A 323 -37.50 18.08 3.30
CA ILE A 323 -37.53 17.99 4.77
C ILE A 323 -36.30 17.17 5.15
N ALA A 324 -35.48 17.75 6.04
CA ALA A 324 -34.32 17.05 6.59
C ALA A 324 -34.73 15.58 6.83
N HIS A 325 -34.26 14.70 5.96
CA HIS A 325 -34.36 13.28 6.23
C HIS A 325 -33.58 13.12 7.53
N VAL A 326 -34.31 12.98 8.61
CA VAL A 326 -33.81 12.23 9.76
C VAL A 326 -33.23 10.99 9.11
N PRO A 327 -31.94 10.73 9.22
CA PRO A 327 -31.37 9.54 8.60
C PRO A 327 -32.10 8.37 9.21
N GLY A 328 -33.12 7.91 8.50
CA GLY A 328 -33.70 6.62 8.76
C GLY A 328 -32.59 5.66 8.57
N ALA A 329 -32.11 5.08 9.65
CA ALA A 329 -31.10 4.06 9.62
C ALA A 329 -31.44 3.13 8.45
N SER A 330 -30.57 3.05 7.47
CA SER A 330 -30.74 2.14 6.34
C SER A 330 -31.09 0.80 6.98
N THR A 331 -32.24 0.23 6.63
CA THR A 331 -32.69 -1.04 7.19
C THR A 331 -31.66 -2.14 7.06
N HIS A 332 -30.72 -2.00 6.11
CA HIS A 332 -29.58 -2.88 5.92
C HIS A 332 -28.54 -2.75 7.04
N VAL A 333 -28.22 -1.55 7.49
CA VAL A 333 -27.24 -1.31 8.58
C VAL A 333 -27.85 -1.76 9.93
N VAL A 334 -29.15 -1.58 10.13
CA VAL A 334 -29.83 -2.09 11.32
C VAL A 334 -29.86 -3.61 11.33
N PHE A 335 -30.05 -4.26 10.18
CA PHE A 335 -30.06 -5.72 10.08
C PHE A 335 -28.65 -6.31 10.26
N GLU A 336 -27.61 -5.72 9.70
CA GLU A 336 -26.22 -6.13 9.94
C GLU A 336 -25.80 -5.94 11.40
N ASN A 337 -26.14 -4.82 12.02
CA ASN A 337 -25.90 -4.58 13.44
C ASN A 337 -26.69 -5.53 14.35
N LEU A 338 -27.92 -5.88 13.98
CA LEU A 338 -28.72 -6.87 14.72
C LEU A 338 -28.15 -8.28 14.56
N MET A 339 -27.68 -8.64 13.37
CA MET A 339 -27.06 -9.94 13.13
C MET A 339 -25.67 -10.06 13.76
N SER A 340 -24.90 -8.96 13.84
CA SER A 340 -23.64 -8.94 14.58
C SER A 340 -23.86 -8.96 16.10
N ALA A 341 -24.88 -8.28 16.61
CA ALA A 341 -25.27 -8.34 18.02
C ALA A 341 -25.79 -9.72 18.43
N ALA A 342 -26.51 -10.42 17.54
CA ALA A 342 -26.99 -11.78 17.79
C ALA A 342 -25.87 -12.84 17.78
N ARG A 343 -24.68 -12.51 17.28
CA ARG A 343 -23.48 -13.37 17.34
C ARG A 343 -22.63 -13.16 18.59
N VAL A 344 -22.96 -12.17 19.42
CA VAL A 344 -22.33 -11.96 20.73
C VAL A 344 -23.06 -12.82 21.77
N ASP A 345 -22.86 -14.13 21.72
CA ASP A 345 -23.25 -15.04 22.80
C ASP A 345 -22.04 -15.28 23.70
N GLN A 346 -22.13 -14.65 24.87
CA GLN A 346 -21.77 -15.15 26.20
C GLN A 346 -20.48 -15.95 26.35
N SER A 347 -19.39 -15.24 26.64
CA SER A 347 -18.48 -15.64 27.69
C SER A 347 -17.91 -14.38 28.34
N VAL A 348 -18.35 -14.14 29.57
CA VAL A 348 -17.83 -13.12 30.47
C VAL A 348 -16.49 -13.66 31.01
N ASP A 349 -15.49 -13.76 30.10
CA ASP A 349 -14.09 -13.95 30.45
C ASP A 349 -13.30 -12.99 29.56
N ALA A 350 -12.37 -12.25 30.16
CA ALA A 350 -11.49 -11.24 29.63
C ALA A 350 -11.68 -10.91 28.14
N ALA A 351 -12.06 -9.68 27.80
CA ALA A 351 -12.37 -9.25 26.44
C ALA A 351 -11.42 -9.92 25.42
N PRO A 352 -11.94 -10.66 24.42
CA PRO A 352 -11.11 -11.43 23.52
C PRO A 352 -10.17 -10.47 22.78
N GLU A 353 -8.87 -10.75 22.84
CA GLU A 353 -7.84 -10.03 22.11
C GLU A 353 -8.24 -9.93 20.63
N SER A 354 -8.27 -8.72 20.10
CA SER A 354 -8.71 -8.52 18.71
C SER A 354 -7.77 -9.27 17.74
N ILE A 355 -8.28 -9.72 16.60
CA ILE A 355 -7.50 -10.43 15.60
C ILE A 355 -6.28 -9.60 15.15
N HIS A 356 -6.46 -8.28 15.07
CA HIS A 356 -5.40 -7.35 14.70
C HIS A 356 -4.31 -7.26 15.77
N GLU A 357 -4.66 -7.31 17.04
CA GLU A 357 -3.69 -7.40 18.14
C GLU A 357 -2.91 -8.69 18.11
N ARG A 358 -3.60 -9.82 17.89
CA ARG A 358 -2.92 -11.13 17.72
C ARG A 358 -1.95 -11.11 16.55
N LEU A 359 -2.33 -10.50 15.42
CA LEU A 359 -1.42 -10.34 14.28
C LEU A 359 -0.20 -9.49 14.64
N ALA A 360 -0.41 -8.36 15.30
CA ALA A 360 0.68 -7.50 15.76
C ALA A 360 1.63 -8.24 16.72
N HIS A 361 1.10 -9.01 17.68
CA HIS A 361 1.91 -9.80 18.61
C HIS A 361 2.72 -10.90 17.91
N VAL A 362 2.11 -11.60 16.95
CA VAL A 362 2.75 -12.68 16.19
C VAL A 362 3.91 -12.13 15.35
N LEU A 363 3.73 -10.98 14.71
CA LEU A 363 4.74 -10.37 13.86
C LEU A 363 5.82 -9.61 14.64
N HIS A 364 5.51 -9.08 15.84
CA HIS A 364 6.36 -8.13 16.57
C HIS A 364 7.82 -8.59 16.72
N ALA A 365 8.05 -9.80 17.19
CA ALA A 365 9.40 -10.30 17.46
C ALA A 365 10.27 -10.37 16.19
N SER A 366 9.71 -10.84 15.08
CA SER A 366 10.42 -10.95 13.80
C SER A 366 10.67 -9.58 13.17
N LEU A 367 9.66 -8.69 13.21
CA LEU A 367 9.79 -7.33 12.68
C LEU A 367 10.80 -6.51 13.50
N LEU A 368 10.75 -6.60 14.84
CA LEU A 368 11.66 -5.87 15.72
C LEU A 368 13.11 -6.35 15.55
N SER A 369 13.37 -7.66 15.49
CA SER A 369 14.73 -8.17 15.26
C SER A 369 15.28 -7.69 13.92
N THR A 370 14.48 -7.76 12.86
CA THR A 370 14.87 -7.27 11.53
C THR A 370 15.13 -5.75 11.52
N LEU A 371 14.34 -5.00 12.27
CA LEU A 371 14.51 -3.55 12.41
C LEU A 371 15.83 -3.22 13.10
N LEU A 372 16.11 -3.88 14.23
CA LEU A 372 17.36 -3.66 15.00
C LEU A 372 18.60 -4.02 14.19
N ASP A 373 18.55 -5.09 13.40
CA ASP A 373 19.64 -5.48 12.51
C ASP A 373 19.90 -4.45 11.39
N SER A 374 18.85 -3.76 10.93
CA SER A 374 18.89 -2.90 9.74
C SER A 374 19.09 -1.42 10.05
N LEU A 375 18.65 -0.94 11.24
CA LEU A 375 18.72 0.47 11.63
C LEU A 375 20.13 1.08 11.54
N PRO A 376 21.20 0.44 12.05
CA PRO A 376 22.56 1.02 11.99
C PRO A 376 23.04 1.21 10.54
N ALA A 377 22.75 0.24 9.65
CA ALA A 377 23.15 0.30 8.26
C ALA A 377 22.29 1.27 7.42
N ALA A 378 21.05 1.49 7.82
CA ALA A 378 20.13 2.43 7.17
C ALA A 378 20.45 3.90 7.48
N LEU A 379 20.88 4.19 8.71
CA LEU A 379 21.04 5.54 9.24
C LEU A 379 22.50 5.89 9.60
N ALA A 380 23.46 5.21 8.96
CA ALA A 380 24.88 5.46 9.18
C ALA A 380 25.22 6.96 8.97
N PRO A 381 25.89 7.62 9.91
CA PRO A 381 26.21 9.05 9.82
C PRO A 381 27.24 9.36 8.70
N ASP A 382 28.04 8.37 8.30
CA ASP A 382 29.18 8.52 7.41
C ASP A 382 28.82 8.55 5.92
N GLY A 383 27.55 8.67 5.56
CA GLY A 383 27.10 8.69 4.16
C GLY A 383 27.17 7.33 3.44
N SER A 384 27.59 6.27 4.13
CA SER A 384 27.61 4.88 3.62
C SER A 384 26.28 4.16 3.83
N SER A 385 25.18 4.89 4.01
CA SER A 385 23.86 4.31 4.21
C SER A 385 23.46 3.46 3.01
N SER A 386 23.13 2.19 3.28
CA SER A 386 22.62 1.28 2.25
C SER A 386 21.17 1.59 1.93
N GLU A 387 20.87 1.96 0.69
CA GLU A 387 19.51 2.25 0.21
C GLU A 387 18.55 1.07 0.50
N VAL A 388 19.02 -0.16 0.33
CA VAL A 388 18.25 -1.37 0.60
C VAL A 388 17.84 -1.47 2.08
N HIS A 389 18.76 -1.13 3.02
CA HIS A 389 18.44 -1.15 4.46
C HIS A 389 17.53 0.01 4.84
N ALA A 390 17.67 1.17 4.21
CA ALA A 390 16.76 2.30 4.41
C ALA A 390 15.34 1.94 3.97
N ASP A 391 15.17 1.39 2.76
CA ASP A 391 13.89 0.91 2.26
C ASP A 391 13.28 -0.19 3.17
N LEU A 392 14.12 -1.08 3.68
CA LEU A 392 13.69 -2.16 4.57
C LEU A 392 13.15 -1.61 5.89
N VAL A 393 13.86 -0.67 6.51
CA VAL A 393 13.42 0.02 7.73
C VAL A 393 12.09 0.74 7.47
N MET A 394 11.97 1.45 6.34
CA MET A 394 10.74 2.17 6.01
C MET A 394 9.54 1.24 5.84
N HIS A 395 9.70 0.09 5.18
CA HIS A 395 8.60 -0.87 5.02
C HIS A 395 8.22 -1.54 6.35
N LEU A 396 9.19 -1.83 7.21
CA LEU A 396 8.92 -2.32 8.57
C LEU A 396 8.08 -1.32 9.38
N LEU A 397 8.49 -0.06 9.38
CA LEU A 397 7.78 0.99 10.11
C LEU A 397 6.38 1.24 9.54
N ARG A 398 6.20 1.18 8.22
CA ARG A 398 4.89 1.28 7.58
C ARG A 398 3.97 0.13 7.96
N ILE A 399 4.50 -1.11 8.11
CA ILE A 399 3.72 -2.25 8.61
C ILE A 399 3.29 -2.01 10.07
N TYR A 400 4.20 -1.58 10.94
CA TYR A 400 3.86 -1.23 12.32
C TYR A 400 2.78 -0.16 12.38
N LEU A 401 2.94 0.90 11.60
CA LEU A 401 1.99 2.00 11.53
C LEU A 401 0.60 1.54 11.09
N LEU A 402 0.53 0.71 10.05
CA LEU A 402 -0.72 0.15 9.55
C LEU A 402 -1.44 -0.68 10.62
N LEU A 403 -0.72 -1.58 11.29
CA LEU A 403 -1.26 -2.43 12.35
C LEU A 403 -1.78 -1.59 13.53
N TRP A 404 -0.96 -0.66 14.01
CA TRP A 404 -1.32 0.17 15.15
C TRP A 404 -2.45 1.15 14.87
N ARG A 405 -2.48 1.76 13.69
CA ARG A 405 -3.64 2.58 13.26
C ARG A 405 -4.93 1.77 13.33
N ARG A 406 -4.90 0.53 12.82
CA ARG A 406 -6.08 -0.32 12.82
C ARG A 406 -6.52 -0.71 14.22
N ILE A 407 -5.59 -1.14 15.06
CA ILE A 407 -5.85 -1.50 16.46
C ILE A 407 -6.49 -0.31 17.19
N ILE A 408 -5.85 0.86 17.16
CA ILE A 408 -6.34 2.06 17.87
C ILE A 408 -7.70 2.51 17.33
N THR A 409 -7.90 2.51 16.01
CA THR A 409 -9.19 2.88 15.42
C THR A 409 -10.32 1.96 15.89
N LEU A 410 -10.07 0.65 15.97
CA LEU A 410 -11.05 -0.32 16.47
C LEU A 410 -11.35 -0.11 17.95
N HIS A 411 -10.35 0.16 18.78
CA HIS A 411 -10.56 0.45 20.19
C HIS A 411 -11.34 1.76 20.41
N ILE A 412 -11.04 2.82 19.65
CA ILE A 412 -11.80 4.07 19.73
C ILE A 412 -13.28 3.82 19.33
N LYS A 413 -13.52 3.05 18.26
CA LYS A 413 -14.89 2.68 17.85
C LYS A 413 -15.60 1.83 18.90
N SER A 414 -14.93 0.83 19.46
CA SER A 414 -15.48 -0.06 20.50
C SER A 414 -15.80 0.70 21.79
N ARG A 415 -14.94 1.62 22.19
CA ARG A 415 -15.16 2.50 23.36
C ARG A 415 -16.39 3.38 23.19
N ALA A 416 -16.59 3.95 22.02
CA ALA A 416 -17.76 4.77 21.71
C ALA A 416 -19.08 3.96 21.77
N THR A 417 -19.03 2.64 21.52
CA THR A 417 -20.23 1.79 21.48
C THR A 417 -20.49 1.01 22.79
N GLN A 418 -19.44 0.58 23.49
CA GLN A 418 -19.53 -0.36 24.62
C GLN A 418 -18.99 0.16 25.95
N GLY A 419 -18.34 1.32 25.97
CA GLY A 419 -17.93 2.02 27.20
C GLY A 419 -16.67 1.51 27.92
N THR A 420 -16.10 0.34 27.59
CA THR A 420 -15.08 -0.29 28.47
C THR A 420 -14.06 -1.22 27.80
N ASN A 421 -13.47 -0.87 26.67
CA ASN A 421 -12.37 -1.69 26.18
C ASN A 421 -11.08 -0.85 26.01
N ASP A 422 -10.29 -0.81 27.08
CA ASP A 422 -8.93 -0.24 26.99
C ASP A 422 -8.00 -1.15 26.20
N VAL A 423 -7.07 -0.56 25.45
CA VAL A 423 -6.04 -1.31 24.72
C VAL A 423 -5.24 -2.17 25.72
N PRO A 424 -5.03 -3.46 25.45
CA PRO A 424 -4.30 -4.34 26.35
C PRO A 424 -2.91 -3.79 26.70
N ILE A 425 -2.54 -3.87 27.98
CA ILE A 425 -1.24 -3.36 28.48
C ILE A 425 -0.06 -3.94 27.68
N LYS A 426 -0.15 -5.22 27.30
CA LYS A 426 0.89 -5.90 26.50
C LYS A 426 1.12 -5.22 25.15
N SER A 427 0.05 -4.79 24.49
CA SER A 427 0.12 -4.11 23.22
C SER A 427 0.81 -2.77 23.36
N ILE A 428 0.46 -1.98 24.38
CA ILE A 428 1.07 -0.69 24.65
C ILE A 428 2.58 -0.85 24.94
N THR A 429 2.95 -1.84 25.78
CA THR A 429 4.37 -2.09 26.09
C THR A 429 5.20 -2.48 24.86
N GLN A 430 4.64 -3.19 23.90
CA GLN A 430 5.33 -3.48 22.64
C GLN A 430 5.57 -2.22 21.80
N LEU A 431 4.60 -1.31 21.77
CA LEU A 431 4.75 -0.04 21.07
C LEU A 431 5.78 0.87 21.78
N GLU A 432 5.76 0.90 23.13
CA GLU A 432 6.76 1.62 23.93
C GLU A 432 8.19 1.06 23.70
N GLN A 433 8.35 -0.26 23.61
CA GLN A 433 9.64 -0.88 23.26
C GLN A 433 10.12 -0.45 21.88
N LEU A 434 9.24 -0.48 20.87
CA LEU A 434 9.58 0.01 19.53
C LEU A 434 10.03 1.47 19.57
N LEU A 435 9.29 2.34 20.26
CA LEU A 435 9.61 3.76 20.39
C LEU A 435 10.93 3.99 21.14
N ALA A 436 11.24 3.19 22.17
CA ALA A 436 12.50 3.26 22.89
C ALA A 436 13.71 2.95 21.97
N HIS A 437 13.55 2.01 21.03
CA HIS A 437 14.60 1.69 20.07
C HIS A 437 14.72 2.73 18.95
N LEU A 438 13.63 3.39 18.55
CA LEU A 438 13.63 4.43 17.53
C LEU A 438 14.08 5.80 18.07
N GLY A 439 13.83 6.08 19.35
CA GLY A 439 14.12 7.37 19.99
C GLY A 439 15.53 7.91 19.75
N PRO A 440 16.60 7.11 19.88
CA PRO A 440 17.97 7.56 19.61
C PRO A 440 18.21 8.06 18.18
N TYR A 441 17.42 7.61 17.21
CA TYR A 441 17.50 8.02 15.80
C TYR A 441 16.62 9.23 15.47
N PHE A 442 15.76 9.62 16.39
CA PHE A 442 14.94 10.81 16.27
C PHE A 442 15.70 12.04 16.73
N THR A 443 16.45 12.64 15.84
CA THR A 443 17.32 13.78 16.16
C THR A 443 16.57 15.12 16.21
N GLY A 444 15.32 15.18 15.76
CA GLY A 444 14.55 16.43 15.64
C GLY A 444 15.10 17.39 14.56
N SER A 445 16.20 17.05 13.89
CA SER A 445 16.74 17.83 12.78
C SER A 445 15.98 17.54 11.48
N ILE A 446 15.66 18.59 10.77
CA ILE A 446 14.97 18.53 9.47
C ILE A 446 15.99 18.38 8.33
N ASP A 447 17.24 18.74 8.59
CA ASP A 447 18.34 18.67 7.63
C ASP A 447 18.75 17.21 7.41
N GLY A 448 18.62 16.73 6.19
CA GLY A 448 19.03 15.38 5.87
C GLY A 448 18.30 14.81 4.66
N PRO A 449 18.61 13.55 4.26
CA PRO A 449 17.94 12.89 3.17
C PRO A 449 16.44 12.69 3.47
N HIS A 450 15.61 12.69 2.42
CA HIS A 450 14.15 12.53 2.49
C HIS A 450 13.68 11.34 3.37
N VAL A 451 14.44 10.25 3.36
CA VAL A 451 14.19 9.06 4.18
C VAL A 451 14.18 9.37 5.69
N ARG A 452 15.03 10.28 6.17
CA ARG A 452 15.04 10.69 7.58
C ARG A 452 13.78 11.48 7.93
N LEU A 453 13.33 12.36 7.06
CA LEU A 453 12.10 13.12 7.30
C LEU A 453 10.89 12.19 7.38
N GLU A 454 10.78 11.22 6.47
CA GLU A 454 9.71 10.22 6.50
C GLU A 454 9.77 9.37 7.79
N LEU A 455 10.97 8.97 8.24
CA LEU A 455 11.15 8.27 9.50
C LEU A 455 10.66 9.13 10.69
N HIS A 456 11.02 10.41 10.72
CA HIS A 456 10.58 11.33 11.78
C HIS A 456 9.05 11.48 11.78
N VAL A 457 8.43 11.58 10.62
CA VAL A 457 6.97 11.64 10.50
C VAL A 457 6.29 10.37 11.02
N ILE A 458 6.81 9.19 10.64
CA ILE A 458 6.29 7.91 11.15
C ILE A 458 6.47 7.79 12.66
N TYR A 459 7.62 8.22 13.18
CA TYR A 459 7.88 8.25 14.63
C TYR A 459 6.87 9.12 15.35
N CYS A 460 6.61 10.33 14.86
CA CYS A 460 5.60 11.23 15.43
C CYS A 460 4.23 10.59 15.50
N GLU A 461 3.82 9.90 14.43
CA GLU A 461 2.53 9.22 14.40
C GLU A 461 2.49 8.02 15.37
N LEU A 462 3.55 7.21 15.45
CA LEU A 462 3.63 6.10 16.41
C LEU A 462 3.58 6.61 17.87
N VAL A 463 4.23 7.73 18.19
CA VAL A 463 4.10 8.38 19.51
C VAL A 463 2.67 8.81 19.76
N SER A 464 2.00 9.34 18.75
CA SER A 464 0.59 9.75 18.86
C SER A 464 -0.33 8.57 19.13
N LEU A 465 -0.15 7.47 18.40
CA LEU A 465 -0.90 6.22 18.59
C LEU A 465 -0.67 5.65 20.00
N CYS A 466 0.59 5.67 20.47
CA CYS A 466 0.93 5.23 21.83
C CYS A 466 0.22 6.07 22.91
N THR A 467 0.19 7.39 22.72
CA THR A 467 -0.46 8.31 23.66
C THR A 467 -1.98 8.14 23.66
N MET A 468 -2.59 7.96 22.46
CA MET A 468 -4.03 7.67 22.35
C MET A 468 -4.41 6.31 22.97
N ALA A 469 -3.54 5.30 22.86
CA ALA A 469 -3.73 4.01 23.52
C ALA A 469 -3.65 4.07 25.03
N ALA A 470 -2.80 4.96 25.56
CA ALA A 470 -2.52 5.09 26.99
C ALA A 470 -3.52 5.97 27.76
N HIS A 471 -4.55 6.48 27.14
CA HIS A 471 -5.59 7.46 27.49
C HIS A 471 -5.61 8.06 28.91
N GLU A 472 -5.54 7.27 29.98
CA GLU A 472 -5.54 7.72 31.38
C GLU A 472 -4.14 7.75 32.04
N ARG A 473 -3.11 7.35 31.28
CA ARG A 473 -1.74 7.33 31.78
C ARG A 473 -1.03 8.64 31.45
N ALA A 474 0.10 8.87 32.13
CA ALA A 474 0.95 10.01 31.84
C ALA A 474 1.31 10.06 30.33
N PRO A 475 1.37 11.26 29.73
CA PRO A 475 1.74 11.41 28.33
C PRO A 475 3.10 10.78 28.04
N SER A 476 3.28 10.26 26.83
CA SER A 476 4.51 9.59 26.42
C SER A 476 5.74 10.47 26.64
N LYS A 477 6.82 9.88 27.17
CA LYS A 477 8.12 10.53 27.36
C LYS A 477 8.69 11.17 26.08
N HIS A 478 8.23 10.71 24.93
CA HIS A 478 8.68 11.15 23.61
C HIS A 478 7.94 12.37 23.08
N LEU A 479 6.83 12.76 23.71
CA LEU A 479 5.97 13.83 23.23
C LEU A 479 6.64 15.22 23.21
N PRO A 480 7.46 15.63 24.20
CA PRO A 480 8.15 16.93 24.13
C PRO A 480 9.10 17.05 22.93
N SER A 481 9.79 15.97 22.57
CA SER A 481 10.66 15.95 21.37
C SER A 481 9.86 16.07 20.08
N VAL A 482 8.68 15.44 20.02
CA VAL A 482 7.76 15.56 18.90
C VAL A 482 7.23 17.00 18.75
N LEU A 483 6.86 17.66 19.86
CA LEU A 483 6.42 19.06 19.85
C LEU A 483 7.50 19.99 19.29
N ALA A 484 8.74 19.88 19.78
CA ALA A 484 9.86 20.68 19.29
C ALA A 484 10.12 20.47 17.80
N PHE A 485 10.03 19.22 17.34
CA PHE A 485 10.14 18.89 15.90
C PHE A 485 9.04 19.53 15.07
N LEU A 486 7.76 19.42 15.51
CA LEU A 486 6.63 20.01 14.78
C LEU A 486 6.73 21.53 14.70
N GLN A 487 7.11 22.21 15.79
CA GLN A 487 7.35 23.65 15.79
C GLN A 487 8.43 24.05 14.77
N THR A 488 9.55 23.32 14.78
CA THR A 488 10.65 23.56 13.84
C THR A 488 10.21 23.33 12.40
N LEU A 489 9.47 22.25 12.13
CA LEU A 489 8.99 21.88 10.80
C LEU A 489 8.03 22.93 10.22
N LEU A 490 7.10 23.43 11.03
CA LEU A 490 6.12 24.42 10.62
C LEU A 490 6.73 25.83 10.44
N THR A 491 7.71 26.21 11.26
CA THR A 491 8.34 27.54 11.18
C THR A 491 9.35 27.65 10.03
N GLN A 492 10.06 26.58 9.71
CA GLN A 492 11.09 26.61 8.65
C GLN A 492 10.54 26.44 7.25
N ASN A 493 9.23 26.17 7.07
CA ASN A 493 8.56 26.01 5.77
C ASN A 493 9.38 25.15 4.78
N HIS A 494 9.69 23.92 5.19
CA HIS A 494 10.65 23.09 4.50
C HIS A 494 10.13 22.62 3.12
N ALA A 495 10.88 22.87 2.05
CA ALA A 495 10.53 22.47 0.69
C ALA A 495 10.35 20.94 0.51
N ALA A 496 10.94 20.15 1.40
CA ALA A 496 10.80 18.68 1.44
C ALA A 496 9.47 18.18 2.01
N LEU A 497 8.65 19.07 2.62
CA LEU A 497 7.35 18.70 3.18
C LEU A 497 6.34 18.51 2.05
N THR A 498 6.20 17.27 1.60
CA THR A 498 5.21 16.89 0.59
C THR A 498 3.81 16.81 1.21
N HIS A 499 2.77 16.90 0.38
CA HIS A 499 1.38 16.75 0.84
C HIS A 499 1.12 15.41 1.54
N ASN A 500 1.78 14.32 1.10
CA ASN A 500 1.67 13.00 1.73
C ASN A 500 2.25 12.98 3.16
N LEU A 501 3.42 13.61 3.34
CA LEU A 501 4.04 13.71 4.67
C LEU A 501 3.23 14.60 5.61
N TYR A 502 2.69 15.71 5.09
CA TYR A 502 1.79 16.56 5.86
C TYR A 502 0.52 15.82 6.28
N GLN A 503 -0.08 15.07 5.36
CA GLN A 503 -1.25 14.24 5.64
C GLN A 503 -0.97 13.17 6.70
N ALA A 504 0.21 12.57 6.69
CA ALA A 504 0.65 11.61 7.71
C ALA A 504 0.84 12.25 9.10
N LEU A 505 1.12 13.55 9.17
CA LEU A 505 1.23 14.29 10.43
C LEU A 505 -0.11 14.72 11.04
N LEU A 506 -1.21 14.68 10.29
CA LEU A 506 -2.51 15.13 10.80
C LEU A 506 -2.97 14.45 12.09
N PRO A 507 -2.80 13.11 12.27
CA PRO A 507 -3.11 12.47 13.54
C PRO A 507 -2.28 13.00 14.70
N THR A 508 -1.02 13.35 14.44
CA THR A 508 -0.12 13.94 15.45
C THR A 508 -0.55 15.37 15.79
N PHE A 509 -0.86 16.19 14.79
CA PHE A 509 -1.41 17.53 15.04
C PHE A 509 -2.70 17.46 15.86
N TRP A 510 -3.61 16.55 15.48
CA TRP A 510 -4.84 16.34 16.22
C TRP A 510 -4.59 15.95 17.68
N LEU A 511 -3.72 14.95 17.92
CA LEU A 511 -3.37 14.53 19.29
C LEU A 511 -2.86 15.70 20.11
N VAL A 512 -1.87 16.43 19.59
CA VAL A 512 -1.26 17.58 20.30
C VAL A 512 -2.30 18.64 20.62
N LEU A 513 -3.21 18.92 19.71
CA LEU A 513 -4.28 19.90 19.91
C LEU A 513 -5.36 19.42 20.88
N SER A 514 -5.67 18.13 20.89
CA SER A 514 -6.73 17.53 21.73
C SER A 514 -6.26 17.17 23.16
N THR A 515 -4.95 17.17 23.41
CA THR A 515 -4.38 16.83 24.72
C THR A 515 -4.00 18.13 25.45
N PRO A 516 -4.34 18.26 26.77
CA PRO A 516 -3.95 19.42 27.56
C PRO A 516 -2.43 19.38 27.87
N ILE A 517 -1.65 19.88 26.94
CA ILE A 517 -0.18 19.92 27.02
C ILE A 517 0.27 21.36 26.86
N ASP A 518 1.30 21.76 27.60
CA ASP A 518 1.93 23.07 27.43
C ASP A 518 2.50 23.17 25.99
N GLY A 519 2.13 24.22 25.23
CA GLY A 519 2.58 24.44 23.85
C GLY A 519 1.59 24.01 22.76
N ASN A 520 0.43 23.43 23.07
CA ASN A 520 -0.59 23.09 22.07
C ASN A 520 -1.12 24.34 21.34
N VAL A 521 -1.24 25.46 22.03
CA VAL A 521 -1.63 26.77 21.46
C VAL A 521 -0.60 27.23 20.43
N ASP A 522 0.69 27.08 20.74
CA ASP A 522 1.78 27.48 19.85
C ASP A 522 1.80 26.67 18.56
N ILE A 523 1.48 25.37 18.62
CA ILE A 523 1.35 24.53 17.42
C ILE A 523 0.17 24.99 16.56
N LEU A 524 -0.96 25.37 17.15
CA LEU A 524 -2.09 25.88 16.38
C LEU A 524 -1.75 27.22 15.69
N PHE A 525 -1.06 28.13 16.41
CA PHE A 525 -0.54 29.35 15.79
C PHE A 525 0.42 29.04 14.64
N ALA A 526 1.34 28.12 14.83
CA ALA A 526 2.28 27.71 13.80
C ALA A 526 1.56 27.09 12.58
N LEU A 527 0.50 26.29 12.77
CA LEU A 527 -0.31 25.74 11.69
C LEU A 527 -1.04 26.82 10.90
N LEU A 528 -1.66 27.79 11.58
CA LEU A 528 -2.35 28.90 10.94
C LEU A 528 -1.35 29.79 10.16
N ALA A 529 -0.18 30.08 10.73
CA ALA A 529 0.86 30.86 10.06
C ALA A 529 1.48 30.10 8.88
N HIS A 530 1.71 28.80 9.03
CA HIS A 530 2.23 27.95 7.97
C HIS A 530 1.29 27.91 6.77
N PHE A 531 -0.03 27.88 6.99
CA PHE A 531 -1.02 27.89 5.92
C PHE A 531 -0.82 29.07 4.94
N ASP A 532 -0.52 30.25 5.42
CA ASP A 532 -0.31 31.45 4.57
C ASP A 532 1.02 31.38 3.79
N THR A 533 1.99 30.61 4.23
CA THR A 533 3.32 30.49 3.60
C THR A 533 3.41 29.37 2.57
N VAL A 534 2.47 28.42 2.59
CA VAL A 534 2.45 27.29 1.66
C VAL A 534 2.24 27.74 0.22
N GLN A 535 3.09 27.26 -0.69
CA GLN A 535 2.94 27.51 -2.14
C GLN A 535 2.39 26.29 -2.90
N ASN A 536 2.58 25.09 -2.36
CA ASN A 536 2.10 23.85 -2.99
C ASN A 536 0.59 23.70 -2.78
N ARG A 537 -0.19 23.64 -3.89
CA ARG A 537 -1.66 23.53 -3.84
C ARG A 537 -2.17 22.25 -3.21
N ALA A 538 -1.52 21.12 -3.45
CA ALA A 538 -1.93 19.85 -2.84
C ALA A 538 -1.77 19.91 -1.32
N LEU A 539 -0.69 20.51 -0.83
CA LEU A 539 -0.46 20.72 0.59
C LEU A 539 -1.46 21.74 1.17
N HIS A 540 -1.73 22.82 0.45
CA HIS A 540 -2.77 23.81 0.83
C HIS A 540 -4.13 23.15 1.02
N MET A 541 -4.52 22.23 0.12
CA MET A 541 -5.79 21.52 0.20
C MET A 541 -5.87 20.68 1.47
N VAL A 542 -4.82 19.92 1.79
CA VAL A 542 -4.77 19.10 3.01
C VAL A 542 -4.81 19.97 4.27
N ALA A 543 -4.01 21.06 4.31
CA ALA A 543 -3.98 21.98 5.43
C ALA A 543 -5.33 22.70 5.62
N PHE A 544 -5.95 23.13 4.53
CA PHE A 544 -7.28 23.73 4.54
C PHE A 544 -8.33 22.80 5.13
N HIS A 545 -8.39 21.56 4.64
CA HIS A 545 -9.37 20.58 5.11
C HIS A 545 -9.21 20.26 6.60
N PHE A 546 -7.98 20.21 7.09
CA PHE A 546 -7.72 19.99 8.51
C PHE A 546 -8.17 21.19 9.36
N LEU A 547 -7.74 22.40 9.01
CA LEU A 547 -8.10 23.62 9.74
C LEU A 547 -9.59 23.94 9.67
N ALA A 548 -10.23 23.73 8.52
CA ALA A 548 -11.67 23.91 8.36
C ALA A 548 -12.47 23.00 9.31
N ARG A 549 -12.05 21.70 9.44
CA ARG A 549 -12.68 20.78 10.39
C ARG A 549 -12.51 21.23 11.83
N ILE A 550 -11.30 21.64 12.21
CA ILE A 550 -11.05 22.16 13.58
C ILE A 550 -11.93 23.39 13.85
N ALA A 551 -12.04 24.30 12.89
CA ALA A 551 -12.87 25.51 13.04
C ALA A 551 -14.37 25.19 13.20
N MET A 552 -14.86 24.13 12.57
CA MET A 552 -16.28 23.72 12.61
C MET A 552 -16.61 22.83 13.81
N LEU A 553 -15.65 22.18 14.47
CA LEU A 553 -15.89 21.34 15.65
C LEU A 553 -16.76 22.02 16.71
N PRO A 554 -16.50 23.28 17.10
CA PRO A 554 -17.30 23.94 18.13
C PRO A 554 -18.77 24.18 17.79
N THR A 555 -19.15 24.07 16.52
CA THR A 555 -20.56 24.21 16.09
C THR A 555 -21.36 22.95 16.32
N PHE A 556 -20.69 21.81 16.57
CA PHE A 556 -21.33 20.51 16.75
C PHE A 556 -21.62 20.24 18.22
N ARG A 557 -22.88 19.91 18.55
CA ARG A 557 -23.34 19.80 19.95
C ARG A 557 -22.94 18.52 20.67
N SER A 558 -22.51 17.50 19.95
CA SER A 558 -22.25 16.15 20.46
C SER A 558 -20.77 15.88 20.74
N LEU A 559 -19.98 16.92 20.97
CA LEU A 559 -18.56 16.78 21.29
C LEU A 559 -18.35 16.23 22.71
N GLN A 560 -17.61 15.12 22.83
CA GLN A 560 -17.16 14.58 24.13
C GLN A 560 -15.89 15.23 24.68
N VAL A 561 -15.07 15.82 23.82
CA VAL A 561 -13.79 16.42 24.23
C VAL A 561 -14.04 17.75 24.89
N GLN A 562 -13.62 17.90 26.11
CA GLN A 562 -13.42 19.21 26.73
C GLN A 562 -12.49 19.99 25.81
N VAL A 563 -13.10 20.87 25.14
CA VAL A 563 -12.70 21.69 24.05
C VAL A 563 -11.26 22.18 24.18
N LEU A 564 -10.52 21.89 23.13
CA LEU A 564 -9.36 22.63 22.67
C LEU A 564 -9.40 24.09 23.17
N PRO A 565 -8.29 24.67 23.64
CA PRO A 565 -8.22 26.06 24.04
C PRO A 565 -8.35 27.00 22.80
N LEU A 566 -9.29 26.68 21.91
CA LEU A 566 -9.57 27.45 20.66
C LEU A 566 -10.10 28.85 20.94
N TYR A 567 -10.53 29.11 22.16
CA TYR A 567 -11.27 30.32 22.52
C TYR A 567 -10.43 31.41 23.19
N THR A 568 -9.12 31.28 23.26
CA THR A 568 -8.30 32.37 23.77
C THR A 568 -8.42 33.59 22.85
N PRO A 569 -8.42 34.83 23.36
CA PRO A 569 -8.55 36.03 22.52
C PRO A 569 -7.51 36.12 21.41
N SER A 570 -6.29 35.68 21.68
CA SER A 570 -5.19 35.62 20.71
C SER A 570 -5.47 34.67 19.56
N LEU A 571 -5.99 33.45 19.86
CA LEU A 571 -6.36 32.48 18.85
C LEU A 571 -7.57 32.92 18.03
N ARG A 572 -8.55 33.59 18.62
CA ARG A 572 -9.66 34.18 17.85
C ARG A 572 -9.16 35.15 16.79
N ALA A 573 -8.22 36.01 17.13
CA ALA A 573 -7.61 36.91 16.16
C ALA A 573 -6.87 36.16 15.02
N ALA A 574 -6.14 35.09 15.36
CA ALA A 574 -5.48 34.26 14.37
C ALA A 574 -6.48 33.52 13.46
N TRP A 575 -7.55 32.95 14.01
CA TRP A 575 -8.64 32.35 13.24
C TRP A 575 -9.34 33.35 12.33
N HIS A 576 -9.57 34.56 12.83
CA HIS A 576 -10.16 35.65 12.05
C HIS A 576 -9.25 36.05 10.87
N THR A 577 -7.96 36.17 11.11
CA THR A 577 -6.98 36.42 10.05
C THR A 577 -6.97 35.32 9.01
N TRP A 578 -6.98 34.04 9.45
CA TRP A 578 -7.00 32.89 8.58
C TRP A 578 -8.24 32.84 7.68
N ILE A 579 -9.45 33.02 8.23
CA ILE A 579 -10.68 33.01 7.41
C ILE A 579 -10.70 34.14 6.39
N LEU A 580 -10.13 35.30 6.74
CA LEU A 580 -10.00 36.43 5.84
C LEU A 580 -8.93 36.25 4.74
N SER A 581 -8.05 35.27 4.87
CA SER A 581 -7.08 34.91 3.83
C SER A 581 -7.69 33.96 2.76
N LEU A 582 -8.77 33.23 3.10
CA LEU A 582 -9.41 32.25 2.21
C LEU A 582 -9.94 32.82 0.89
N PRO A 583 -10.56 34.01 0.82
CA PRO A 583 -11.01 34.62 -0.45
C PRO A 583 -9.87 34.81 -1.46
N ARG A 584 -8.67 35.14 -1.00
CA ARG A 584 -7.49 35.25 -1.86
C ARG A 584 -7.11 33.90 -2.46
N LEU A 585 -7.10 32.84 -1.65
CA LEU A 585 -6.83 31.49 -2.10
C LEU A 585 -7.92 30.98 -3.06
N LEU A 586 -9.17 31.28 -2.77
CA LEU A 586 -10.33 31.00 -3.63
C LEU A 586 -10.14 31.64 -5.01
N TRP A 587 -9.82 32.93 -5.07
CA TRP A 587 -9.59 33.62 -6.33
C TRP A 587 -8.41 33.06 -7.13
N GLN A 588 -7.30 32.73 -6.46
CA GLN A 588 -6.13 32.12 -7.08
C GLN A 588 -6.44 30.73 -7.66
N SER A 589 -7.14 29.90 -6.89
CA SER A 589 -7.53 28.56 -7.31
C SER A 589 -8.52 28.58 -8.45
N ALA A 590 -9.53 29.43 -8.38
CA ALA A 590 -10.53 29.62 -9.44
C ALA A 590 -9.88 30.15 -10.74
N THR A 591 -8.97 31.10 -10.65
CA THR A 591 -8.27 31.65 -11.82
C THR A 591 -7.39 30.62 -12.48
N TYR A 592 -6.67 29.81 -11.69
CA TYR A 592 -5.84 28.74 -12.22
C TYR A 592 -6.66 27.65 -12.90
N ALA A 593 -7.73 27.19 -12.27
CA ALA A 593 -8.62 26.17 -12.83
C ALA A 593 -9.22 26.60 -14.19
N VAL A 594 -9.47 27.90 -14.37
CA VAL A 594 -9.98 28.46 -15.63
C VAL A 594 -8.88 28.60 -16.68
N SER A 595 -7.65 28.97 -16.29
CA SER A 595 -6.56 29.21 -17.25
C SER A 595 -5.90 27.92 -17.74
N SER A 596 -5.87 26.87 -16.91
CA SER A 596 -5.16 25.62 -17.21
C SER A 596 -5.97 24.62 -18.05
N ARG A 597 -7.23 24.91 -18.38
CA ARG A 597 -8.08 24.03 -19.24
C ARG A 597 -7.56 23.84 -20.67
N THR A 598 -6.53 24.56 -21.07
CA THR A 598 -6.01 24.56 -22.45
C THR A 598 -4.81 23.64 -22.67
N SER A 599 -4.26 22.99 -21.63
CA SER A 599 -3.09 22.11 -21.73
C SER A 599 -3.34 20.76 -21.05
N SER A 600 -3.14 19.66 -21.76
CA SER A 600 -3.43 18.29 -21.31
C SER A 600 -2.61 17.80 -20.12
N SER A 601 -1.45 18.38 -19.85
CA SER A 601 -0.58 17.98 -18.74
C SER A 601 -0.98 18.58 -17.38
N SER A 602 -1.93 19.53 -17.36
CA SER A 602 -2.36 20.22 -16.13
C SER A 602 -3.82 19.94 -15.73
N GLU A 603 -4.48 18.95 -16.33
CA GLU A 603 -5.88 18.66 -16.02
C GLU A 603 -6.11 18.22 -14.58
N GLU A 604 -5.23 17.39 -14.01
CA GLU A 604 -5.34 16.95 -12.63
C GLU A 604 -5.15 18.10 -11.65
N GLU A 605 -4.16 18.96 -11.90
CA GLU A 605 -3.92 20.15 -11.08
C GLU A 605 -5.08 21.15 -11.19
N ALA A 606 -5.65 21.30 -12.38
CA ALA A 606 -6.80 22.17 -12.60
C ALA A 606 -8.06 21.63 -11.88
N ARG A 607 -8.28 20.31 -11.88
CA ARG A 607 -9.34 19.67 -11.09
C ARG A 607 -9.13 19.87 -9.60
N ALA A 608 -7.91 19.64 -9.11
CA ALA A 608 -7.58 19.86 -7.69
C ALA A 608 -7.80 21.31 -7.26
N ALA A 609 -7.41 22.28 -8.11
CA ALA A 609 -7.66 23.70 -7.86
C ALA A 609 -9.15 24.04 -7.83
N LEU A 610 -9.94 23.46 -8.73
CA LEU A 610 -11.38 23.63 -8.76
C LEU A 610 -12.04 23.05 -7.51
N THR A 611 -11.63 21.84 -7.11
CA THR A 611 -12.12 21.17 -5.90
C THR A 611 -11.81 22.01 -4.65
N LEU A 612 -10.59 22.56 -4.56
CA LEU A 612 -10.24 23.44 -3.45
C LEU A 612 -11.10 24.70 -3.43
N ALA A 613 -11.34 25.34 -4.59
CA ALA A 613 -12.21 26.52 -4.68
C ALA A 613 -13.65 26.19 -4.23
N GLN A 614 -14.18 25.04 -4.62
CA GLN A 614 -15.50 24.59 -4.21
C GLN A 614 -15.57 24.35 -2.69
N HIS A 615 -14.62 23.63 -2.11
CA HIS A 615 -14.59 23.35 -0.67
C HIS A 615 -14.42 24.64 0.17
N ILE A 616 -13.66 25.62 -0.33
CA ILE A 616 -13.57 26.93 0.35
C ILE A 616 -14.95 27.63 0.37
N LEU A 617 -15.69 27.61 -0.74
CA LEU A 617 -17.03 28.19 -0.80
C LEU A 617 -18.01 27.45 0.12
N GLU A 618 -17.98 26.12 0.15
CA GLU A 618 -18.79 25.29 1.05
C GLU A 618 -18.48 25.61 2.51
N PHE A 619 -17.21 25.72 2.87
CA PHE A 619 -16.79 26.08 4.23
C PHE A 619 -17.28 27.51 4.60
N LEU A 620 -17.09 28.49 3.73
CA LEU A 620 -17.57 29.85 3.98
C LEU A 620 -19.08 29.89 4.13
N HIS A 621 -19.83 29.14 3.30
CA HIS A 621 -21.27 29.01 3.43
C HIS A 621 -21.68 28.41 4.78
N CYS A 622 -21.05 27.28 5.18
CA CYS A 622 -21.32 26.65 6.47
C CYS A 622 -20.96 27.53 7.66
N THR A 623 -19.91 28.36 7.54
CA THR A 623 -19.49 29.26 8.63
C THR A 623 -20.43 30.47 8.76
N LEU A 624 -21.00 30.95 7.66
CA LEU A 624 -21.86 32.13 7.62
C LEU A 624 -23.35 31.82 7.91
N LEU A 625 -23.78 30.57 7.69
CA LEU A 625 -25.16 30.13 7.96
C LEU A 625 -25.63 30.32 9.41
N PRO A 626 -24.86 29.90 10.45
CA PRO A 626 -25.29 30.09 11.81
C PRO A 626 -25.18 31.55 12.21
N ALA A 627 -26.26 32.12 12.74
CA ALA A 627 -26.28 33.49 13.26
C ALA A 627 -25.25 33.76 14.37
N ARG A 628 -24.68 32.71 14.97
CA ARG A 628 -23.62 32.78 15.98
C ARG A 628 -22.66 31.60 15.82
N HIS A 629 -21.54 31.87 15.20
CA HIS A 629 -20.43 30.90 15.21
C HIS A 629 -19.58 31.11 16.47
N PRO A 630 -19.19 30.06 17.21
CA PRO A 630 -18.45 30.22 18.46
C PRO A 630 -17.09 30.94 18.32
N LEU A 631 -16.44 30.79 17.17
CA LEU A 631 -15.09 31.38 16.92
C LEU A 631 -15.16 32.73 16.23
N PHE A 632 -16.25 33.06 15.51
CA PHE A 632 -16.31 34.25 14.67
C PHE A 632 -17.49 35.14 15.02
N GLU A 633 -17.25 36.43 15.10
CA GLU A 633 -18.32 37.43 15.22
C GLU A 633 -18.94 37.64 13.85
N HIS A 634 -20.20 37.27 13.69
CA HIS A 634 -20.88 37.19 12.41
C HIS A 634 -20.90 38.56 11.66
N GLU A 635 -21.27 39.65 12.34
CA GLU A 635 -21.37 40.95 11.71
C GLU A 635 -20.00 41.53 11.25
N ALA A 636 -18.98 41.37 12.07
CA ALA A 636 -17.62 41.75 11.73
C ALA A 636 -17.09 40.93 10.56
N LEU A 637 -17.30 39.61 10.62
CA LEU A 637 -16.85 38.68 9.58
C LEU A 637 -17.52 38.99 8.22
N VAL A 638 -18.83 39.21 8.19
CA VAL A 638 -19.58 39.52 6.98
C VAL A 638 -19.10 40.84 6.35
N THR A 639 -18.89 41.87 7.14
CA THR A 639 -18.44 43.18 6.66
C THR A 639 -17.03 43.13 6.07
N GLU A 640 -16.13 42.37 6.65
CA GLU A 640 -14.75 42.22 6.20
C GLU A 640 -14.56 41.21 5.05
N LEU A 641 -15.40 40.19 4.95
CA LEU A 641 -15.36 39.25 3.85
C LEU A 641 -15.93 39.79 2.57
N ALA A 642 -16.95 40.65 2.63
CA ALA A 642 -17.62 41.24 1.45
C ALA A 642 -16.63 41.80 0.42
N PRO A 643 -15.73 42.74 0.77
CA PRO A 643 -14.77 43.32 -0.18
C PRO A 643 -13.71 42.30 -0.65
N ARG A 644 -13.43 41.25 0.13
CA ARG A 644 -12.41 40.26 -0.21
C ARG A 644 -12.94 39.14 -1.12
N VAL A 645 -14.24 38.83 -1.08
CA VAL A 645 -14.90 37.88 -1.96
C VAL A 645 -15.32 38.53 -3.29
N ALA A 646 -15.59 39.82 -3.33
CA ALA A 646 -15.99 40.55 -4.53
C ALA A 646 -15.10 40.32 -5.76
N PRO A 647 -13.76 40.19 -5.66
CA PRO A 647 -12.88 39.89 -6.80
C PRO A 647 -13.18 38.58 -7.53
N LEU A 648 -13.84 37.64 -6.91
CA LEU A 648 -14.30 36.41 -7.58
C LEU A 648 -15.29 36.73 -8.71
N PHE A 649 -16.13 37.74 -8.53
CA PHE A 649 -17.19 38.16 -9.45
C PHE A 649 -16.71 39.27 -10.39
N HIS A 650 -16.07 40.29 -9.84
CA HIS A 650 -15.56 41.43 -10.60
C HIS A 650 -14.36 42.09 -9.92
N VAL A 651 -13.47 42.65 -10.73
CA VAL A 651 -12.28 43.38 -10.29
C VAL A 651 -12.30 44.75 -10.91
N HIS A 652 -12.12 45.81 -10.11
CA HIS A 652 -11.94 47.18 -10.61
C HIS A 652 -10.49 47.40 -11.07
N HIS A 653 -10.29 47.42 -12.38
CA HIS A 653 -8.98 47.70 -12.95
C HIS A 653 -8.85 49.21 -13.30
N PRO A 654 -7.78 49.91 -12.88
CA PRO A 654 -7.66 51.38 -13.06
C PRO A 654 -7.77 51.83 -14.49
N LYS A 655 -7.33 51.01 -15.48
CA LYS A 655 -7.35 51.40 -16.92
C LYS A 655 -8.49 50.76 -17.73
N ARG A 656 -9.08 49.62 -17.25
CA ARG A 656 -10.06 48.85 -18.01
C ARG A 656 -11.47 48.90 -17.42
N GLY A 657 -11.65 49.61 -16.31
CA GLY A 657 -12.93 49.65 -15.62
C GLY A 657 -13.23 48.31 -14.90
N ILE A 658 -14.47 47.91 -14.90
CA ILE A 658 -14.90 46.68 -14.27
C ILE A 658 -14.56 45.47 -15.16
N VAL A 659 -13.68 44.59 -14.68
CA VAL A 659 -13.28 43.35 -15.36
C VAL A 659 -14.00 42.20 -14.67
N PRO A 660 -14.66 41.29 -15.42
CA PRO A 660 -15.30 40.12 -14.81
C PRO A 660 -14.25 39.18 -14.18
N GLY A 661 -14.54 38.73 -12.97
CA GLY A 661 -13.74 37.72 -12.27
C GLY A 661 -13.90 36.31 -12.85
N PRO A 662 -13.25 35.30 -12.28
CA PRO A 662 -13.27 33.92 -12.76
C PRO A 662 -14.65 33.24 -12.62
N TYR A 663 -15.58 33.76 -11.80
CA TYR A 663 -16.88 33.18 -11.49
C TYR A 663 -17.63 32.66 -12.74
N ARG A 664 -17.78 33.48 -13.80
CA ARG A 664 -18.56 33.11 -15.01
C ARG A 664 -18.02 31.89 -15.75
N LYS A 665 -16.75 31.52 -15.54
CA LYS A 665 -16.06 30.43 -16.22
C LYS A 665 -15.98 29.16 -15.37
N LEU A 666 -16.45 29.24 -14.12
CA LEU A 666 -16.49 28.08 -13.22
C LEU A 666 -17.62 27.11 -13.63
N PRO A 667 -17.56 25.82 -13.21
CA PRO A 667 -18.67 24.89 -13.38
C PRO A 667 -19.92 25.35 -12.64
N VAL A 668 -21.09 24.92 -13.14
CA VAL A 668 -22.40 25.30 -12.57
C VAL A 668 -22.55 25.00 -11.08
N PRO A 669 -22.11 23.84 -10.55
CA PRO A 669 -22.16 23.58 -9.11
C PRO A 669 -21.39 24.61 -8.28
N THR A 670 -20.19 24.94 -8.71
CA THR A 670 -19.34 25.93 -8.03
C THR A 670 -19.91 27.34 -8.13
N GLN A 671 -20.55 27.70 -9.26
CA GLN A 671 -21.26 28.97 -9.42
C GLN A 671 -22.44 29.10 -8.44
N ARG A 672 -23.28 28.05 -8.33
CA ARG A 672 -24.41 28.03 -7.38
C ARG A 672 -23.94 28.19 -5.94
N MET A 673 -22.83 27.52 -5.57
CA MET A 673 -22.26 27.67 -4.23
C MET A 673 -21.74 29.09 -3.98
N ALA A 674 -21.10 29.71 -4.96
CA ALA A 674 -20.67 31.09 -4.87
C ALA A 674 -21.85 32.07 -4.72
N GLU A 675 -22.96 31.82 -5.43
CA GLU A 675 -24.21 32.57 -5.29
C GLU A 675 -24.81 32.42 -3.89
N ALA A 676 -24.82 31.21 -3.35
CA ALA A 676 -25.30 30.95 -1.99
C ALA A 676 -24.49 31.75 -0.95
N VAL A 677 -23.16 31.79 -1.10
CA VAL A 677 -22.30 32.59 -0.21
C VAL A 677 -22.61 34.08 -0.34
N VAL A 678 -22.86 34.59 -1.56
CA VAL A 678 -23.20 36.01 -1.78
C VAL A 678 -24.54 36.38 -1.16
N GLN A 679 -25.50 35.47 -1.10
CA GLN A 679 -26.79 35.73 -0.41
C GLN A 679 -26.61 35.96 1.08
N LEU A 680 -25.58 35.41 1.69
CA LEU A 680 -25.25 35.60 3.11
C LEU A 680 -24.34 36.83 3.36
N ILE A 681 -23.69 37.33 2.32
CA ILE A 681 -22.79 38.51 2.40
C ILE A 681 -23.39 39.61 1.57
N PRO A 682 -23.55 40.84 2.08
CA PRO A 682 -24.12 41.98 1.32
C PRO A 682 -23.12 42.51 0.27
N ILE A 683 -22.83 41.68 -0.73
CA ILE A 683 -22.11 42.11 -1.92
C ILE A 683 -23.14 42.71 -2.86
N SER A 684 -23.04 44.00 -3.17
CA SER A 684 -23.92 44.65 -4.15
C SER A 684 -23.86 43.85 -5.48
N PRO A 685 -24.94 43.18 -5.89
CA PRO A 685 -24.92 42.45 -7.14
C PRO A 685 -24.76 43.48 -8.25
N LEU A 686 -23.75 43.35 -9.12
CA LEU A 686 -23.75 44.06 -10.40
C LEU A 686 -24.95 43.54 -11.20
N ARG A 687 -25.95 44.44 -11.36
CA ARG A 687 -27.02 44.31 -12.34
C ARG A 687 -26.49 44.22 -13.76
#